data_0d99a7ce1ed63e8072a7d161b6456287
#
_entry.id   0d99a7ce1ed63e8072a7d161b6456287
#
_cell.length_a   1.000
_cell.length_b   1.000
_cell.length_c   1.000
_cell.angle_alpha   90.00
_cell.angle_beta   90.00
_cell.angle_gamma   90.00
#
_symmetry.space_group_name_H-M   'P 1'
#
loop_
_entity.id
_entity.type
_entity.pdbx_description
1 polymer ?
#
loop_
_entity_poly.entity_id
_entity_poly.type
_entity_poly.pdbx_seq_one_letter_code
_entity_poly.pdbx_strand_id
1 'polypeptide(L)'
;MRTAPLMVLLLLLSAGFVRQGLAVSPMPGIVHVNPPPPFAPDRVLVHFKPGTAASEIGKSHRQAGGHALRIIPGIDVQVVEIPQGTVLKTLARYRANPNVVYAEPDYYRVLVIPDEENYSPLFGGPDRDYFEEQWGLNNTGQPLTEPDSLFTYGPLYGQPDADIDAPEGWNISTGNATVKIAILDTGIDCSSIELRGKCVEQMNFVSQYSTTVDDIAQHGTHTAGIAAANTDNGIGVAGVGWNSSVGNLKACFEYEYDLLPPLGYYVITGVCPVSASAAAITYAADHGYHVINMSYGSDLVDVNGDPVGIPLQPNAETAAVSYAWNHGVVLVAAAGNDATTTQIYPAANNEVIAVGATNRYDNLASFSSFGNTWVSMLAPGEKILSTIPVDVCIFYAELDYTPFNPETEGCLTWNSGTSMASPHVAGAAALVWAHLFPGQSPQTCVSQSGVPCNAVVRSHLEYGANANGASNQNFLAWSQHGRLNLYSALAIVDTDVDGIPDSTDTDKDNDGLSDTLEAFLGTDPLLADTDSDGLTDYEEVDWGGDSLTYTEGEDLNPLLADTDGDGFGDGMEIAADHDPLVDTDTPVWGDINDDGAVNAADVLLATRDVLGLIDLTDAESVRGNLAPLANGAPQYPPVGSPDLDLPDLLLIQRKALGLDAF
;
A
#
# COMPACT_ATOMS: atom_id res chain seq x y z
N MET A 1 -4.03 12.83 57.99
CA MET A 1 -5.19 12.91 57.08
C MET A 1 -5.34 14.36 56.60
N ARG A 2 -4.75 14.70 55.46
CA ARG A 2 -4.93 15.94 54.67
C ARG A 2 -3.74 16.16 53.72
N THR A 3 -3.37 15.14 52.88
CA THR A 3 -2.32 15.30 51.87
C THR A 3 -2.71 14.71 50.48
N ALA A 4 -3.92 14.19 50.35
CA ALA A 4 -4.37 13.58 49.11
C ALA A 4 -4.74 14.56 47.95
N PRO A 5 -5.25 15.79 48.19
CA PRO A 5 -5.66 16.64 47.05
C PRO A 5 -4.51 17.39 46.37
N LEU A 6 -3.31 17.48 46.97
CA LEU A 6 -2.19 18.23 46.39
C LEU A 6 -1.35 17.36 45.42
N MET A 7 -1.39 16.06 45.61
CA MET A 7 -0.63 15.11 44.77
C MET A 7 -1.35 14.80 43.42
N VAL A 8 -2.69 14.84 43.42
CA VAL A 8 -3.48 14.72 42.21
C VAL A 8 -3.37 15.97 41.32
N LEU A 9 -3.21 17.15 41.93
CA LEU A 9 -3.02 18.41 41.18
C LEU A 9 -1.62 18.51 40.51
N LEU A 10 -0.60 17.90 41.09
CA LEU A 10 0.77 17.86 40.50
C LEU A 10 0.92 16.77 39.41
N LEU A 11 0.15 15.70 39.49
CA LEU A 11 0.09 14.68 38.45
C LEU A 11 -0.66 15.13 37.18
N LEU A 12 -1.59 16.08 37.34
CA LEU A 12 -2.35 16.64 36.22
C LEU A 12 -1.64 17.82 35.52
N LEU A 13 -0.57 18.36 36.10
CA LEU A 13 0.21 19.43 35.49
C LEU A 13 1.33 18.93 34.55
N SER A 14 1.57 17.62 34.52
CA SER A 14 2.53 16.99 33.61
C SER A 14 1.90 16.38 32.34
N ALA A 15 0.56 16.31 32.28
CA ALA A 15 -0.16 15.88 31.08
C ALA A 15 -0.33 17.09 30.14
N GLY A 16 0.46 17.17 29.12
CA GLY A 16 0.40 18.22 28.11
C GLY A 16 -0.97 18.34 27.46
N PHE A 17 -1.41 19.56 27.20
CA PHE A 17 -2.73 19.97 26.68
C PHE A 17 -3.90 20.00 27.65
N VAL A 18 -3.66 20.35 28.88
CA VAL A 18 -4.73 20.76 29.79
C VAL A 18 -4.89 22.27 29.71
N ARG A 19 -5.86 22.77 28.95
CA ARG A 19 -6.28 24.18 29.05
C ARG A 19 -7.01 24.41 30.37
N GLN A 20 -6.37 25.08 31.34
CA GLN A 20 -7.11 25.67 32.47
C GLN A 20 -8.05 26.75 31.92
N GLY A 21 -9.32 26.71 32.37
CA GLY A 21 -10.40 27.61 31.94
C GLY A 21 -10.14 29.10 32.16
N LEU A 22 -9.30 29.68 31.34
CA LEU A 22 -9.46 31.04 30.87
C LEU A 22 -10.41 30.92 29.68
N ALA A 23 -11.49 31.70 29.65
CA ALA A 23 -12.45 31.75 28.57
C ALA A 23 -11.71 32.17 27.27
N VAL A 24 -11.00 31.22 26.65
CA VAL A 24 -10.44 31.36 25.31
C VAL A 24 -11.60 31.10 24.35
N SER A 25 -11.86 32.02 23.47
CA SER A 25 -12.84 31.81 22.39
C SER A 25 -12.59 30.47 21.71
N PRO A 26 -13.63 29.62 21.48
CA PRO A 26 -13.43 28.35 20.82
C PRO A 26 -12.72 28.55 19.51
N MET A 27 -11.75 27.69 19.21
CA MET A 27 -11.10 27.74 17.91
C MET A 27 -12.14 27.51 16.81
N PRO A 28 -12.18 28.31 15.74
CA PRO A 28 -13.13 28.10 14.66
C PRO A 28 -12.92 26.72 14.04
N GLY A 29 -13.96 25.89 13.97
CA GLY A 29 -13.95 24.60 13.33
C GLY A 29 -13.91 23.37 14.25
N ILE A 30 -13.83 23.55 15.58
CA ILE A 30 -13.88 22.42 16.51
C ILE A 30 -15.32 22.12 16.95
N VAL A 31 -15.72 20.85 16.89
CA VAL A 31 -17.04 20.38 17.31
C VAL A 31 -17.01 20.02 18.79
N HIS A 32 -17.86 20.69 19.60
CA HIS A 32 -17.95 20.48 21.05
C HIS A 32 -19.18 19.63 21.39
N VAL A 33 -19.03 18.35 21.61
CA VAL A 33 -20.07 17.43 22.10
C VAL A 33 -19.42 16.39 23.02
N ASN A 34 -20.05 15.90 24.05
CA ASN A 34 -19.39 14.96 24.98
C ASN A 34 -20.31 13.78 25.34
N PRO A 35 -19.96 12.53 25.09
CA PRO A 35 -18.97 12.01 24.11
C PRO A 35 -19.45 12.15 22.66
N PRO A 36 -18.62 11.91 21.64
CA PRO A 36 -19.08 11.93 20.25
C PRO A 36 -20.19 10.90 20.05
N PRO A 37 -21.27 11.26 19.31
CA PRO A 37 -22.28 10.26 18.98
C PRO A 37 -21.67 9.17 18.08
N PRO A 38 -22.21 7.93 18.08
CA PRO A 38 -21.66 6.83 17.30
C PRO A 38 -21.74 7.03 15.78
N PHE A 39 -22.55 8.00 15.34
CA PHE A 39 -22.72 8.34 13.91
C PHE A 39 -23.23 9.79 13.76
N ALA A 40 -23.09 10.34 12.56
CA ALA A 40 -23.61 11.65 12.22
C ALA A 40 -25.13 11.72 12.46
N PRO A 41 -25.64 12.70 13.26
CA PRO A 41 -27.05 12.75 13.64
C PRO A 41 -27.99 13.16 12.52
N ASP A 42 -27.45 13.63 11.40
CA ASP A 42 -28.13 14.25 10.26
C ASP A 42 -27.82 13.61 8.92
N ARG A 43 -27.17 12.42 8.90
CA ARG A 43 -26.79 11.74 7.65
C ARG A 43 -26.97 10.23 7.70
N VAL A 44 -27.19 9.67 6.49
CA VAL A 44 -27.20 8.23 6.22
C VAL A 44 -26.48 7.98 4.89
N LEU A 45 -25.93 6.79 4.75
CA LEU A 45 -25.32 6.28 3.51
C LEU A 45 -26.33 5.34 2.83
N VAL A 46 -26.58 5.51 1.53
CA VAL A 46 -27.57 4.73 0.79
C VAL A 46 -26.98 4.25 -0.53
N HIS A 47 -27.00 2.95 -0.73
CA HIS A 47 -26.61 2.33 -2.00
C HIS A 47 -27.84 1.77 -2.70
N PHE A 48 -28.09 2.23 -3.93
CA PHE A 48 -29.16 1.75 -4.77
C PHE A 48 -28.66 0.65 -5.73
N LYS A 49 -29.58 -0.21 -6.17
CA LYS A 49 -29.26 -1.23 -7.18
C LYS A 49 -28.81 -0.58 -8.48
N PRO A 50 -27.80 -1.14 -9.16
CA PRO A 50 -27.38 -0.67 -10.48
C PRO A 50 -28.55 -0.59 -11.46
N GLY A 51 -28.61 0.49 -12.24
CA GLY A 51 -29.69 0.73 -13.20
C GLY A 51 -31.00 1.29 -12.62
N THR A 52 -31.07 1.57 -11.30
CA THR A 52 -32.23 2.25 -10.71
C THR A 52 -32.42 3.63 -11.34
N ALA A 53 -33.59 3.90 -11.90
CA ALA A 53 -33.88 5.17 -12.57
C ALA A 53 -33.77 6.36 -11.60
N ALA A 54 -33.16 7.48 -12.04
CA ALA A 54 -33.00 8.68 -11.24
C ALA A 54 -34.32 9.22 -10.66
N SER A 55 -35.44 9.04 -11.37
CA SER A 55 -36.78 9.39 -10.88
C SER A 55 -37.23 8.58 -9.67
N GLU A 56 -36.90 7.27 -9.63
CA GLU A 56 -37.18 6.38 -8.49
C GLU A 56 -36.26 6.67 -7.30
N ILE A 57 -34.96 6.96 -7.57
CA ILE A 57 -34.02 7.43 -6.54
C ILE A 57 -34.55 8.71 -5.88
N GLY A 58 -34.89 9.73 -6.69
CA GLY A 58 -35.43 10.98 -6.17
C GLY A 58 -36.78 10.82 -5.44
N LYS A 59 -37.63 9.85 -5.83
CA LYS A 59 -38.85 9.50 -5.13
C LYS A 59 -38.54 8.85 -3.77
N SER A 60 -37.53 7.96 -3.73
CA SER A 60 -37.08 7.32 -2.49
C SER A 60 -36.60 8.35 -1.47
N HIS A 61 -35.77 9.32 -1.89
CA HIS A 61 -35.32 10.39 -1.02
C HIS A 61 -36.47 11.22 -0.45
N ARG A 62 -37.40 11.65 -1.30
CA ARG A 62 -38.60 12.39 -0.83
C ARG A 62 -39.44 11.60 0.17
N GLN A 63 -39.64 10.31 -0.07
CA GLN A 63 -40.41 9.43 0.84
C GLN A 63 -39.69 9.19 2.16
N ALA A 64 -38.37 9.07 2.13
CA ALA A 64 -37.54 8.91 3.31
C ALA A 64 -37.36 10.24 4.09
N GLY A 65 -37.54 11.37 3.43
CA GLY A 65 -37.29 12.71 4.00
C GLY A 65 -35.81 13.11 3.92
N GLY A 66 -35.08 12.54 2.94
CA GLY A 66 -33.66 12.80 2.73
C GLY A 66 -33.39 13.69 1.52
N HIS A 67 -32.22 14.29 1.50
CA HIS A 67 -31.65 15.06 0.41
C HIS A 67 -30.23 14.55 0.09
N ALA A 68 -30.00 14.09 -1.15
CA ALA A 68 -28.67 13.63 -1.55
C ALA A 68 -27.69 14.80 -1.62
N LEU A 69 -26.60 14.72 -0.87
CA LEU A 69 -25.53 15.71 -0.84
C LEU A 69 -24.48 15.43 -1.94
N ARG A 70 -24.02 14.17 -2.02
CA ARG A 70 -23.02 13.72 -2.98
C ARG A 70 -23.11 12.22 -3.18
N ILE A 71 -22.45 11.74 -4.22
CA ILE A 71 -22.18 10.32 -4.46
C ILE A 71 -20.69 10.10 -4.18
N ILE A 72 -20.34 8.99 -3.55
CA ILE A 72 -18.96 8.55 -3.40
C ILE A 72 -18.58 7.85 -4.70
N PRO A 73 -17.62 8.41 -5.49
CA PRO A 73 -17.18 7.81 -6.75
C PRO A 73 -16.66 6.37 -6.55
N GLY A 74 -16.74 5.57 -7.59
CA GLY A 74 -16.22 4.19 -7.56
C GLY A 74 -17.14 3.17 -6.89
N ILE A 75 -17.92 3.57 -5.87
CA ILE A 75 -18.81 2.66 -5.12
C ILE A 75 -20.29 3.04 -5.18
N ASP A 76 -20.66 4.12 -5.88
CA ASP A 76 -22.03 4.61 -6.11
C ASP A 76 -22.88 4.78 -4.83
N VAL A 77 -22.26 4.99 -3.68
CA VAL A 77 -22.95 5.23 -2.40
C VAL A 77 -23.31 6.70 -2.28
N GLN A 78 -24.57 6.97 -1.98
CA GLN A 78 -25.07 8.33 -1.79
C GLN A 78 -24.98 8.74 -0.32
N VAL A 79 -24.31 9.86 -0.04
CA VAL A 79 -24.35 10.56 1.25
C VAL A 79 -25.61 11.39 1.25
N VAL A 80 -26.52 11.10 2.18
CA VAL A 80 -27.86 11.70 2.21
C VAL A 80 -28.07 12.46 3.53
N GLU A 81 -28.32 13.76 3.42
CA GLU A 81 -28.74 14.61 4.53
C GLU A 81 -30.18 14.30 4.93
N ILE A 82 -30.44 14.26 6.22
CA ILE A 82 -31.74 14.00 6.82
C ILE A 82 -31.98 14.96 8.01
N PRO A 83 -33.21 15.17 8.44
CA PRO A 83 -33.48 15.94 9.64
C PRO A 83 -32.78 15.31 10.86
N GLN A 84 -32.11 16.14 11.65
CA GLN A 84 -31.37 15.75 12.83
C GLN A 84 -32.21 14.86 13.78
N GLY A 85 -31.60 13.78 14.28
CA GLY A 85 -32.24 12.82 15.19
C GLY A 85 -33.25 11.87 14.53
N THR A 86 -33.30 11.82 13.18
CA THR A 86 -34.22 10.92 12.46
C THR A 86 -33.56 9.74 11.83
N VAL A 87 -32.29 9.46 12.09
CA VAL A 87 -31.46 8.42 11.43
C VAL A 87 -32.18 7.09 11.37
N LEU A 88 -32.57 6.50 12.50
CA LEU A 88 -33.21 5.18 12.56
C LEU A 88 -34.51 5.10 11.77
N LYS A 89 -35.35 6.15 11.90
CA LYS A 89 -36.62 6.23 11.20
C LYS A 89 -36.41 6.32 9.68
N THR A 90 -35.40 7.05 9.27
CA THR A 90 -35.09 7.26 7.87
C THR A 90 -34.47 5.99 7.26
N LEU A 91 -33.58 5.31 7.97
CA LEU A 91 -33.03 4.02 7.58
C LEU A 91 -34.11 2.97 7.36
N ALA A 92 -35.10 2.88 8.27
CA ALA A 92 -36.22 1.94 8.12
C ALA A 92 -37.01 2.17 6.81
N ARG A 93 -37.13 3.44 6.37
CA ARG A 93 -37.80 3.78 5.11
C ARG A 93 -36.98 3.40 3.89
N TYR A 94 -35.65 3.65 3.90
CA TYR A 94 -34.77 3.24 2.81
C TYR A 94 -34.71 1.73 2.70
N ARG A 95 -34.53 0.99 3.80
CA ARG A 95 -34.46 -0.46 3.83
C ARG A 95 -35.74 -1.16 3.36
N ALA A 96 -36.89 -0.49 3.47
CA ALA A 96 -38.16 -0.98 2.93
C ALA A 96 -38.29 -0.81 1.41
N ASN A 97 -37.40 -0.06 0.76
CA ASN A 97 -37.43 0.15 -0.69
C ASN A 97 -36.70 -0.99 -1.41
N PRO A 98 -37.34 -1.77 -2.31
CA PRO A 98 -36.73 -2.89 -2.99
C PRO A 98 -35.57 -2.50 -3.93
N ASN A 99 -35.43 -1.23 -4.29
CA ASN A 99 -34.35 -0.71 -5.11
C ASN A 99 -33.10 -0.32 -4.29
N VAL A 100 -33.15 -0.38 -2.97
CA VAL A 100 -32.02 -0.12 -2.10
C VAL A 100 -31.30 -1.43 -1.80
N VAL A 101 -29.99 -1.47 -2.00
CA VAL A 101 -29.12 -2.59 -1.65
C VAL A 101 -28.90 -2.60 -0.15
N TYR A 102 -28.43 -1.45 0.38
CA TYR A 102 -28.33 -1.20 1.80
C TYR A 102 -28.53 0.29 2.14
N ALA A 103 -28.84 0.55 3.40
CA ALA A 103 -28.79 1.86 3.98
C ALA A 103 -28.29 1.76 5.43
N GLU A 104 -27.34 2.60 5.79
CA GLU A 104 -26.64 2.59 7.08
C GLU A 104 -26.41 4.01 7.61
N PRO A 105 -26.16 4.19 8.92
CA PRO A 105 -25.73 5.47 9.46
C PRO A 105 -24.38 5.87 8.84
N ASP A 106 -24.07 7.16 8.81
CA ASP A 106 -22.72 7.67 8.59
C ASP A 106 -21.96 7.57 9.92
N TYR A 107 -21.42 6.37 10.19
CA TYR A 107 -20.71 6.07 11.43
C TYR A 107 -19.47 6.93 11.60
N TYR A 108 -19.09 7.17 12.84
CA TYR A 108 -17.83 7.82 13.18
C TYR A 108 -16.78 6.80 13.57
N ARG A 109 -15.58 6.97 13.02
CA ARG A 109 -14.35 6.36 13.46
C ARG A 109 -13.63 7.34 14.37
N VAL A 110 -12.86 6.85 15.32
CA VAL A 110 -12.03 7.69 16.19
C VAL A 110 -10.55 7.39 15.91
N LEU A 111 -9.70 8.38 16.18
CA LEU A 111 -8.27 8.15 16.18
C LEU A 111 -7.93 7.15 17.26
N VAL A 112 -7.07 6.22 16.94
CA VAL A 112 -6.65 5.18 17.85
C VAL A 112 -5.47 5.71 18.67
N ILE A 113 -5.78 6.52 19.71
CA ILE A 113 -4.83 7.08 20.65
C ILE A 113 -5.05 6.41 22.00
N PRO A 114 -4.01 5.80 22.62
CA PRO A 114 -4.15 5.31 24.00
C PRO A 114 -4.37 6.44 24.98
N ASP A 115 -5.05 6.17 26.10
CA ASP A 115 -5.30 7.15 27.18
C ASP A 115 -4.04 7.61 27.93
N GLU A 116 -2.84 7.20 27.48
CA GLU A 116 -1.59 7.44 28.18
C GLU A 116 -0.75 8.55 27.52
N GLU A 117 -0.48 9.58 28.32
CA GLU A 117 0.60 10.56 28.25
C GLU A 117 0.84 11.31 26.93
N ASN A 118 0.26 12.49 26.84
CA ASN A 118 0.73 13.53 25.93
C ASN A 118 2.05 14.11 26.47
N TYR A 119 3.14 13.93 25.74
CA TYR A 119 4.44 14.53 26.07
C TYR A 119 4.49 15.98 25.63
N SER A 120 5.24 16.78 26.36
CA SER A 120 5.56 18.15 25.92
C SER A 120 6.38 18.08 24.62
N PRO A 121 6.13 18.98 23.65
CA PRO A 121 6.93 19.03 22.43
C PRO A 121 8.41 19.15 22.72
N LEU A 122 9.23 18.40 21.99
CA LEU A 122 10.67 18.61 21.96
C LEU A 122 10.96 19.67 20.90
N PHE A 123 11.66 20.72 21.32
CA PHE A 123 12.24 21.67 20.38
C PHE A 123 13.56 21.08 19.90
N GLY A 124 13.60 20.63 18.64
CA GLY A 124 14.83 20.27 18.00
C GLY A 124 15.70 21.54 17.89
N GLY A 125 16.86 21.58 18.53
CA GLY A 125 17.80 22.67 18.28
C GLY A 125 18.22 22.69 16.81
N PRO A 126 18.71 23.84 16.28
CA PRO A 126 19.18 23.92 14.92
C PRO A 126 20.22 22.84 14.63
N ASP A 127 20.08 22.17 13.49
CA ASP A 127 21.00 21.13 13.02
C ASP A 127 21.12 19.90 13.95
N ARG A 128 20.07 19.56 14.72
CA ARG A 128 20.06 18.33 15.53
C ARG A 128 19.29 17.22 14.82
N ASP A 129 19.98 16.12 14.61
CA ASP A 129 19.45 14.83 14.18
C ASP A 129 19.01 14.01 15.40
N TYR A 130 17.81 13.48 15.37
CA TYR A 130 17.21 12.65 16.42
C TYR A 130 17.09 11.18 16.03
N PHE A 131 17.78 10.74 14.99
CA PHE A 131 17.72 9.35 14.54
C PHE A 131 18.05 8.34 15.65
N GLU A 132 18.99 8.67 16.53
CA GLU A 132 19.35 7.81 17.67
C GLU A 132 18.17 7.60 18.65
N GLU A 133 17.20 8.52 18.71
CA GLU A 133 16.01 8.40 19.54
C GLU A 133 14.89 7.60 18.85
N GLN A 134 14.96 7.37 17.54
CA GLN A 134 13.98 6.60 16.75
C GLN A 134 14.25 5.09 16.86
N TRP A 135 14.09 4.54 18.08
CA TRP A 135 14.33 3.13 18.37
C TRP A 135 13.57 2.19 17.44
N GLY A 136 12.41 2.60 16.92
CA GLY A 136 11.60 1.79 16.00
C GLY A 136 12.27 1.54 14.65
N LEU A 137 13.19 2.42 14.24
CA LEU A 137 13.96 2.31 13.01
C LEU A 137 15.28 1.57 13.21
N ASN A 138 15.96 1.82 14.35
CA ASN A 138 17.25 1.22 14.69
C ASN A 138 17.43 1.17 16.22
N ASN A 139 17.35 0.00 16.80
CA ASN A 139 17.49 -0.23 18.24
C ASN A 139 18.76 -1.00 18.58
N THR A 140 19.83 -0.28 18.82
CA THR A 140 21.13 -0.86 19.26
C THR A 140 21.20 -1.06 20.77
N GLY A 141 20.10 -0.80 21.51
CA GLY A 141 20.09 -0.73 22.96
C GLY A 141 20.63 0.62 23.47
N GLN A 142 20.56 1.68 22.67
CA GLN A 142 20.99 3.02 23.01
C GLN A 142 20.13 3.62 24.14
N PRO A 143 20.69 4.56 24.93
CA PRO A 143 19.94 5.30 25.93
C PRO A 143 18.97 6.26 25.21
N LEU A 144 17.69 6.19 25.53
CA LEU A 144 16.67 7.09 24.99
C LEU A 144 16.46 8.28 25.94
N THR A 145 16.33 9.46 25.35
CA THR A 145 16.17 10.72 26.09
C THR A 145 14.71 11.08 26.39
N GLU A 146 13.80 10.09 26.33
CA GLU A 146 12.39 10.31 26.62
C GLU A 146 12.20 11.05 27.96
N PRO A 147 11.31 12.04 28.02
CA PRO A 147 10.86 12.58 29.29
C PRO A 147 10.08 11.49 30.02
N ASP A 148 10.74 10.84 30.95
CA ASP A 148 10.11 9.76 31.68
C ASP A 148 9.14 10.29 32.74
N SER A 149 8.19 9.44 33.14
CA SER A 149 7.31 9.72 34.25
C SER A 149 8.10 10.20 35.46
N LEU A 150 7.54 11.06 36.29
CA LEU A 150 8.10 11.65 37.50
C LEU A 150 8.82 10.69 38.48
N PHE A 151 8.99 9.42 38.12
CA PHE A 151 9.45 8.34 38.99
C PHE A 151 10.59 7.47 38.46
N THR A 152 11.06 7.66 37.23
CA THR A 152 12.18 6.87 36.69
C THR A 152 13.46 7.70 36.69
N TYR A 153 14.49 7.22 37.41
CA TYR A 153 15.79 7.84 37.50
C TYR A 153 16.79 7.07 36.60
N GLY A 154 17.10 7.63 35.45
CA GLY A 154 18.18 7.16 34.59
C GLY A 154 17.74 6.94 33.13
N PRO A 155 18.69 6.77 32.21
CA PRO A 155 18.37 6.51 30.81
C PRO A 155 17.69 5.16 30.68
N LEU A 156 16.64 5.12 29.87
CA LEU A 156 15.96 3.88 29.46
C LEU A 156 16.69 3.31 28.25
N TYR A 157 16.91 2.01 28.26
CA TYR A 157 17.58 1.30 27.18
C TYR A 157 16.55 0.41 26.46
N GLY A 158 16.66 0.32 25.14
CA GLY A 158 15.89 -0.65 24.37
C GLY A 158 16.51 -2.05 24.41
N GLN A 159 15.81 -3.04 23.90
CA GLN A 159 16.37 -4.35 23.57
C GLN A 159 17.03 -4.21 22.19
N PRO A 160 18.35 -4.46 22.04
CA PRO A 160 18.96 -4.47 20.72
C PRO A 160 18.19 -5.37 19.75
N ASP A 161 18.05 -4.94 18.51
CA ASP A 161 17.33 -5.64 17.44
C ASP A 161 15.78 -5.66 17.61
N ALA A 162 15.25 -4.82 18.49
CA ALA A 162 13.81 -4.65 18.68
C ALA A 162 13.31 -3.46 17.83
N ASP A 163 13.51 -3.52 16.52
CA ASP A 163 13.20 -2.49 15.51
C ASP A 163 12.78 -3.11 14.18
N ILE A 164 12.73 -2.34 13.11
CA ILE A 164 12.32 -2.79 11.76
C ILE A 164 13.51 -3.00 10.80
N ASP A 165 14.76 -2.95 11.25
CA ASP A 165 15.97 -3.04 10.42
C ASP A 165 15.98 -1.99 9.28
N ALA A 166 15.58 -0.73 9.59
CA ALA A 166 15.47 0.31 8.59
C ALA A 166 16.81 0.67 7.93
N PRO A 167 17.93 0.85 8.63
CA PRO A 167 19.23 1.14 8.01
C PRO A 167 19.68 0.04 7.05
N GLU A 168 19.47 -1.21 7.39
CA GLU A 168 19.80 -2.37 6.57
C GLU A 168 18.93 -2.38 5.30
N GLY A 169 17.61 -2.14 5.45
CA GLY A 169 16.67 -2.02 4.34
C GLY A 169 17.00 -0.85 3.41
N TRP A 170 17.38 0.30 3.96
CA TRP A 170 17.76 1.48 3.17
C TRP A 170 19.06 1.29 2.36
N ASN A 171 19.93 0.35 2.75
CA ASN A 171 21.06 -0.06 1.90
C ASN A 171 20.63 -0.76 0.60
N ILE A 172 19.41 -1.34 0.57
CA ILE A 172 18.84 -1.95 -0.62
C ILE A 172 18.04 -0.91 -1.41
N SER A 173 17.14 -0.16 -0.76
CA SER A 173 16.29 0.83 -1.42
C SER A 173 15.98 2.02 -0.51
N THR A 174 16.17 3.24 -1.03
CA THR A 174 15.71 4.48 -0.40
C THR A 174 14.41 5.00 -1.01
N GLY A 175 13.73 4.21 -1.84
CA GLY A 175 12.46 4.56 -2.43
C GLY A 175 12.54 5.59 -3.57
N ASN A 176 11.37 6.08 -3.97
CA ASN A 176 11.22 7.03 -5.08
C ASN A 176 10.08 8.01 -4.81
N ALA A 177 10.27 9.29 -5.14
CA ALA A 177 9.27 10.34 -4.98
C ALA A 177 7.99 10.16 -5.83
N THR A 178 8.03 9.30 -6.85
CA THR A 178 6.84 8.94 -7.63
C THR A 178 5.92 7.98 -6.88
N VAL A 179 6.44 7.24 -5.88
CA VAL A 179 5.63 6.39 -5.01
C VAL A 179 4.98 7.26 -3.95
N LYS A 180 3.63 7.24 -3.93
CA LYS A 180 2.80 8.13 -3.11
C LYS A 180 2.10 7.34 -2.00
N ILE A 181 2.21 7.82 -0.77
CA ILE A 181 1.49 7.32 0.41
C ILE A 181 0.35 8.29 0.72
N ALA A 182 -0.89 7.83 0.67
CA ALA A 182 -2.04 8.60 1.14
C ALA A 182 -2.17 8.48 2.67
N ILE A 183 -2.09 9.60 3.37
CA ILE A 183 -2.35 9.67 4.81
C ILE A 183 -3.80 10.14 4.99
N LEU A 184 -4.66 9.21 5.37
CA LEU A 184 -6.06 9.49 5.68
C LEU A 184 -6.18 9.74 7.18
N ASP A 185 -6.20 11.02 7.59
CA ASP A 185 -6.08 11.39 8.98
C ASP A 185 -6.68 12.80 9.26
N THR A 186 -6.25 13.47 10.32
CA THR A 186 -6.68 14.81 10.74
C THR A 186 -6.13 15.97 9.90
N GLY A 187 -5.32 15.68 8.90
CA GLY A 187 -4.58 16.63 8.08
C GLY A 187 -3.08 16.45 8.26
N ILE A 188 -2.29 17.23 7.52
CA ILE A 188 -0.82 17.26 7.62
C ILE A 188 -0.35 18.70 7.58
N ASP A 189 0.58 19.09 8.45
CA ASP A 189 1.34 20.32 8.29
C ASP A 189 2.46 20.14 7.25
N CYS A 190 2.11 20.39 5.99
CA CYS A 190 3.04 20.31 4.86
C CYS A 190 4.09 21.43 4.85
N SER A 191 3.99 22.40 5.74
CA SER A 191 4.98 23.50 5.89
C SER A 191 6.12 23.13 6.84
N SER A 192 5.91 22.11 7.70
CA SER A 192 6.95 21.58 8.59
C SER A 192 8.23 21.24 7.82
N ILE A 193 9.38 21.54 8.39
CA ILE A 193 10.69 21.24 7.77
C ILE A 193 10.86 19.76 7.48
N GLU A 194 10.25 18.90 8.29
CA GLU A 194 10.27 17.44 8.16
C GLU A 194 9.45 16.93 6.96
N LEU A 195 8.43 17.68 6.51
CA LEU A 195 7.50 17.26 5.44
C LEU A 195 7.51 18.21 4.24
N ARG A 196 8.31 19.28 4.31
CA ARG A 196 8.43 20.27 3.23
C ARG A 196 8.95 19.62 1.94
N GLY A 197 8.14 19.72 0.88
CA GLY A 197 8.46 19.10 -0.41
C GLY A 197 8.03 17.64 -0.54
N LYS A 198 7.52 17.02 0.52
CA LYS A 198 6.96 15.65 0.50
C LYS A 198 5.49 15.61 0.13
N CYS A 199 4.71 16.62 0.53
CA CYS A 199 3.28 16.68 0.23
C CYS A 199 3.05 16.97 -1.26
N VAL A 200 2.44 16.02 -1.97
CA VAL A 200 2.14 16.15 -3.40
C VAL A 200 0.72 16.60 -3.68
N GLU A 201 -0.18 16.42 -2.72
CA GLU A 201 -1.59 16.79 -2.83
C GLU A 201 -2.21 17.00 -1.47
N GLN A 202 -3.25 17.87 -1.40
CA GLN A 202 -3.97 18.16 -0.16
C GLN A 202 -5.47 18.25 -0.45
N MET A 203 -6.27 17.37 0.19
CA MET A 203 -7.72 17.30 0.00
C MET A 203 -8.45 17.22 1.33
N ASN A 204 -9.59 17.91 1.43
CA ASN A 204 -10.43 17.92 2.63
C ASN A 204 -11.79 17.22 2.38
N PHE A 205 -11.96 16.02 2.91
CA PHE A 205 -13.19 15.22 2.81
C PHE A 205 -14.19 15.49 3.95
N VAL A 206 -13.79 16.33 4.91
CA VAL A 206 -14.59 16.71 6.09
C VAL A 206 -14.90 18.23 6.11
N SER A 207 -14.92 18.86 4.94
CA SER A 207 -15.10 20.33 4.79
C SER A 207 -16.37 20.89 5.44
N GLN A 208 -17.36 20.04 5.71
CA GLN A 208 -18.56 20.43 6.46
C GLN A 208 -18.31 20.58 7.98
N TYR A 209 -17.20 20.06 8.50
CA TYR A 209 -16.82 20.11 9.91
C TYR A 209 -15.57 20.96 10.15
N SER A 210 -14.59 20.86 9.24
CA SER A 210 -13.32 21.59 9.30
C SER A 210 -13.07 22.29 7.98
N THR A 211 -12.78 23.58 8.00
CA THR A 211 -12.58 24.40 6.79
C THR A 211 -11.15 24.39 6.26
N THR A 212 -10.21 23.83 7.04
CA THR A 212 -8.80 23.72 6.67
C THR A 212 -8.41 22.28 6.35
N VAL A 213 -7.37 22.11 5.53
CA VAL A 213 -6.67 20.84 5.32
C VAL A 213 -5.57 20.60 6.35
N ASP A 214 -5.21 21.67 7.11
CA ASP A 214 -4.13 21.61 8.09
C ASP A 214 -4.52 20.69 9.27
N ASP A 215 -3.51 20.18 9.92
CA ASP A 215 -3.65 19.31 11.08
C ASP A 215 -3.69 20.12 12.38
N ILE A 216 -4.84 20.20 13.03
CA ILE A 216 -5.01 20.86 14.32
C ILE A 216 -4.85 19.86 15.49
N ALA A 217 -5.08 18.57 15.22
CA ALA A 217 -5.03 17.51 16.23
C ALA A 217 -3.65 16.86 16.38
N GLN A 218 -2.68 17.23 15.56
CA GLN A 218 -1.29 16.76 15.52
C GLN A 218 -1.10 15.31 15.02
N HIS A 219 -2.15 14.51 14.99
CA HIS A 219 -2.07 13.08 14.75
C HIS A 219 -1.65 12.75 13.31
N GLY A 220 -2.26 13.38 12.31
CA GLY A 220 -1.95 13.12 10.91
C GLY A 220 -0.55 13.57 10.50
N THR A 221 -0.05 14.67 11.08
CA THR A 221 1.34 15.13 10.86
C THR A 221 2.33 14.13 11.45
N HIS A 222 2.02 13.59 12.64
CA HIS A 222 2.86 12.61 13.30
C HIS A 222 2.94 11.30 12.49
N THR A 223 1.82 10.79 12.02
CA THR A 223 1.76 9.58 11.17
C THR A 223 2.45 9.79 9.81
N ALA A 224 2.30 10.97 9.20
CA ALA A 224 3.00 11.33 7.97
C ALA A 224 4.52 11.35 8.14
N GLY A 225 5.00 11.87 9.29
CA GLY A 225 6.43 11.89 9.61
C GLY A 225 7.02 10.50 9.75
N ILE A 226 6.35 9.58 10.45
CA ILE A 226 6.77 8.18 10.54
C ILE A 226 6.85 7.55 9.15
N ALA A 227 5.83 7.76 8.33
CA ALA A 227 5.77 7.16 7.00
C ALA A 227 6.85 7.67 6.04
N ALA A 228 7.14 8.99 6.02
CA ALA A 228 7.99 9.56 4.99
C ALA A 228 8.59 10.94 5.31
N ALA A 229 8.97 11.25 6.55
CA ALA A 229 9.72 12.48 6.84
C ALA A 229 10.98 12.60 5.98
N ASN A 230 11.45 13.84 5.78
CA ASN A 230 12.71 14.12 5.11
C ASN A 230 13.87 13.42 5.85
N THR A 231 14.54 12.51 5.17
CA THR A 231 15.56 11.63 5.75
C THR A 231 16.94 12.02 5.22
N ASP A 232 17.99 11.82 6.03
CA ASP A 232 19.40 12.16 5.71
C ASP A 232 19.61 13.67 5.43
N ASN A 233 18.85 14.52 6.11
CA ASN A 233 18.96 15.98 6.00
C ASN A 233 19.70 16.61 7.19
N GLY A 234 20.11 15.81 8.19
CA GLY A 234 20.85 16.23 9.39
C GLY A 234 20.00 16.97 10.41
N ILE A 235 18.68 16.93 10.29
CA ILE A 235 17.72 17.63 11.17
C ILE A 235 16.56 16.68 11.48
N GLY A 236 16.05 16.76 12.72
CA GLY A 236 14.78 16.16 13.12
C GLY A 236 14.75 14.64 13.05
N VAL A 237 13.80 14.07 12.33
CA VAL A 237 13.49 12.63 12.29
C VAL A 237 13.57 12.05 10.87
N ALA A 238 13.82 10.75 10.77
CA ALA A 238 13.76 10.00 9.53
C ALA A 238 12.37 9.36 9.34
N GLY A 239 11.86 9.36 8.11
CA GLY A 239 10.67 8.59 7.74
C GLY A 239 11.04 7.27 7.06
N VAL A 240 10.29 6.19 7.34
CA VAL A 240 10.58 4.84 6.82
C VAL A 240 10.69 4.84 5.30
N GLY A 241 9.74 5.47 4.60
CA GLY A 241 9.66 5.52 3.14
C GLY A 241 10.67 6.44 2.46
N TRP A 242 11.60 7.03 3.22
CA TRP A 242 12.71 7.91 2.81
C TRP A 242 12.30 8.88 1.68
N ASN A 243 12.50 8.54 0.39
CA ASN A 243 12.18 9.41 -0.76
C ASN A 243 10.71 9.41 -1.19
N SER A 244 9.86 8.56 -0.61
CA SER A 244 8.44 8.51 -0.95
C SER A 244 7.72 9.83 -0.66
N SER A 245 6.69 10.14 -1.43
CA SER A 245 5.84 11.33 -1.25
C SER A 245 4.60 11.00 -0.43
N VAL A 246 4.01 12.01 0.21
CA VAL A 246 2.76 11.88 0.95
C VAL A 246 1.64 12.74 0.37
N GLY A 247 0.40 12.23 0.44
CA GLY A 247 -0.81 12.98 0.17
C GLY A 247 -1.55 13.28 1.47
N ASN A 248 -1.86 14.55 1.70
CA ASN A 248 -2.70 14.98 2.80
C ASN A 248 -4.18 14.80 2.41
N LEU A 249 -4.76 13.67 2.75
CA LEU A 249 -6.16 13.36 2.50
C LEU A 249 -6.96 13.44 3.82
N LYS A 250 -7.28 14.68 4.24
CA LYS A 250 -7.96 14.92 5.51
C LYS A 250 -9.35 14.27 5.53
N ALA A 251 -9.44 13.11 6.18
CA ALA A 251 -10.65 12.31 6.33
C ALA A 251 -11.29 12.44 7.73
N CYS A 252 -10.57 13.04 8.68
CA CYS A 252 -10.98 13.21 10.07
C CYS A 252 -11.02 14.69 10.43
N PHE A 253 -12.04 15.09 11.17
CA PHE A 253 -12.16 16.45 11.72
C PHE A 253 -11.81 16.46 13.21
N GLU A 254 -11.41 17.60 13.70
CA GLU A 254 -11.02 17.82 15.09
C GLU A 254 -12.25 17.81 16.00
N TYR A 255 -12.13 17.09 17.10
CA TYR A 255 -13.14 16.95 18.11
C TYR A 255 -12.56 17.26 19.49
N GLU A 256 -13.17 18.19 20.21
CA GLU A 256 -12.76 18.55 21.57
C GLU A 256 -13.75 17.98 22.57
N TYR A 257 -13.30 17.25 23.57
CA TYR A 257 -14.13 16.77 24.65
C TYR A 257 -13.50 17.06 26.02
N ASP A 258 -14.38 17.28 27.01
CA ASP A 258 -13.98 17.57 28.39
C ASP A 258 -13.76 16.27 29.17
N LEU A 259 -12.49 15.96 29.47
CA LEU A 259 -12.10 14.77 30.24
C LEU A 259 -12.54 14.80 31.69
N LEU A 260 -12.68 15.99 32.29
CA LEU A 260 -12.97 16.17 33.73
C LEU A 260 -13.95 17.31 33.96
N PRO A 261 -15.22 17.20 33.56
CA PRO A 261 -16.23 18.18 33.96
C PRO A 261 -16.37 18.19 35.50
N PRO A 262 -16.35 19.30 36.17
CA PRO A 262 -16.38 20.70 35.70
C PRO A 262 -15.00 21.40 35.70
N LEU A 263 -13.91 20.67 35.66
CA LEU A 263 -12.55 21.25 35.76
C LEU A 263 -12.06 21.88 34.45
N GLY A 264 -12.77 21.64 33.34
CA GLY A 264 -12.49 22.25 32.05
C GLY A 264 -11.20 21.74 31.40
N TYR A 265 -10.91 20.45 31.52
CA TYR A 265 -9.79 19.80 30.85
C TYR A 265 -10.25 19.24 29.52
N TYR A 266 -9.81 19.83 28.42
CA TYR A 266 -10.18 19.45 27.08
C TYR A 266 -9.07 18.70 26.38
N VAL A 267 -9.45 17.64 25.66
CA VAL A 267 -8.57 16.92 24.74
C VAL A 267 -9.08 17.10 23.33
N ILE A 268 -8.19 17.39 22.40
CA ILE A 268 -8.50 17.42 20.96
C ILE A 268 -8.12 16.06 20.39
N THR A 269 -9.08 15.41 19.75
CA THR A 269 -8.88 14.16 19.00
C THR A 269 -9.46 14.28 17.60
N GLY A 270 -9.31 13.26 16.78
CA GLY A 270 -9.91 13.21 15.45
C GLY A 270 -11.10 12.26 15.39
N VAL A 271 -12.11 12.65 14.64
CA VAL A 271 -13.28 11.84 14.32
C VAL A 271 -13.43 11.75 12.81
N CYS A 272 -13.48 10.53 12.29
CA CYS A 272 -13.48 10.24 10.87
C CYS A 272 -14.83 9.63 10.46
N PRO A 273 -15.72 10.37 9.79
CA PRO A 273 -16.96 9.81 9.26
C PRO A 273 -16.66 8.74 8.19
N VAL A 274 -17.39 7.63 8.20
CA VAL A 274 -17.27 6.58 7.19
C VAL A 274 -17.46 7.13 5.77
N SER A 275 -18.33 8.12 5.60
CA SER A 275 -18.50 8.81 4.31
C SER A 275 -17.26 9.56 3.83
N ALA A 276 -16.46 10.11 4.76
CA ALA A 276 -15.22 10.80 4.44
C ALA A 276 -14.09 9.80 4.21
N SER A 277 -13.96 8.78 5.08
CA SER A 277 -13.05 7.66 4.92
C SER A 277 -13.23 6.98 3.56
N ALA A 278 -14.43 6.51 3.24
CA ALA A 278 -14.72 5.85 1.95
C ALA A 278 -14.43 6.76 0.74
N ALA A 279 -14.76 8.05 0.84
CA ALA A 279 -14.46 8.99 -0.25
C ALA A 279 -12.97 9.26 -0.42
N ALA A 280 -12.20 9.31 0.68
CA ALA A 280 -10.75 9.49 0.62
C ALA A 280 -10.04 8.23 0.09
N ILE A 281 -10.51 7.03 0.47
CA ILE A 281 -10.00 5.74 -0.03
C ILE A 281 -10.21 5.64 -1.56
N THR A 282 -11.43 5.87 -2.05
CA THR A 282 -11.71 5.82 -3.51
C THR A 282 -10.94 6.90 -4.26
N TYR A 283 -10.85 8.10 -3.69
CA TYR A 283 -10.05 9.19 -4.27
C TYR A 283 -8.58 8.81 -4.42
N ALA A 284 -7.96 8.25 -3.38
CA ALA A 284 -6.57 7.82 -3.44
C ALA A 284 -6.35 6.77 -4.55
N ALA A 285 -7.27 5.81 -4.69
CA ALA A 285 -7.23 4.80 -5.75
C ALA A 285 -7.30 5.44 -7.15
N ASP A 286 -8.22 6.40 -7.36
CA ASP A 286 -8.41 7.08 -8.64
C ASP A 286 -7.23 7.98 -9.02
N HIS A 287 -6.47 8.49 -8.02
CA HIS A 287 -5.37 9.44 -8.21
C HIS A 287 -3.98 8.79 -8.15
N GLY A 288 -3.91 7.45 -8.26
CA GLY A 288 -2.66 6.71 -8.39
C GLY A 288 -1.78 6.77 -7.15
N TYR A 289 -2.39 6.69 -5.96
CA TYR A 289 -1.67 6.43 -4.73
C TYR A 289 -1.33 4.95 -4.64
N HIS A 290 -0.11 4.64 -4.23
CA HIS A 290 0.42 3.28 -4.15
C HIS A 290 0.06 2.62 -2.82
N VAL A 291 0.05 3.42 -1.75
CA VAL A 291 -0.23 2.96 -0.38
C VAL A 291 -1.23 3.90 0.27
N ILE A 292 -2.15 3.37 1.06
CA ILE A 292 -3.05 4.13 1.93
C ILE A 292 -2.76 3.74 3.39
N ASN A 293 -2.49 4.73 4.24
CA ASN A 293 -2.41 4.59 5.69
C ASN A 293 -3.67 5.10 6.37
N MET A 294 -4.30 4.27 7.21
CA MET A 294 -5.52 4.55 7.96
C MET A 294 -5.27 4.34 9.45
N SER A 295 -4.77 5.39 10.14
CA SER A 295 -4.45 5.34 11.56
C SER A 295 -5.67 5.59 12.46
N TYR A 296 -6.83 5.06 12.07
CA TYR A 296 -8.09 5.18 12.78
C TYR A 296 -8.89 3.89 12.72
N GLY A 297 -9.85 3.76 13.61
CA GLY A 297 -10.79 2.65 13.64
C GLY A 297 -11.74 2.81 14.84
N SER A 298 -12.71 1.95 14.96
CA SER A 298 -13.51 1.84 16.16
C SER A 298 -14.24 0.51 16.22
N ASP A 299 -14.50 0.05 17.43
CA ASP A 299 -15.59 -0.86 17.69
C ASP A 299 -16.88 -0.13 17.34
N LEU A 300 -17.79 -0.79 16.67
CA LEU A 300 -19.09 -0.21 16.47
C LEU A 300 -19.89 -0.37 17.75
N VAL A 301 -20.35 0.76 18.21
CA VAL A 301 -21.38 0.81 19.26
C VAL A 301 -22.76 0.87 18.59
N ASP A 302 -23.77 0.34 19.26
CA ASP A 302 -25.14 0.44 18.78
C ASP A 302 -25.67 1.90 18.92
N VAL A 303 -26.91 2.08 18.55
CA VAL A 303 -27.59 3.40 18.64
C VAL A 303 -27.69 3.97 20.04
N ASN A 304 -27.40 3.19 21.09
CA ASN A 304 -27.41 3.61 22.49
C ASN A 304 -25.96 3.85 22.98
N GLY A 305 -24.95 3.59 22.17
CA GLY A 305 -23.55 3.67 22.58
C GLY A 305 -23.03 2.39 23.25
N ASP A 306 -23.82 1.31 23.24
CA ASP A 306 -23.39 0.03 23.80
C ASP A 306 -22.56 -0.76 22.75
N PRO A 307 -21.43 -1.39 23.13
CA PRO A 307 -20.67 -2.26 22.25
C PRO A 307 -21.55 -3.36 21.66
N VAL A 308 -21.66 -3.43 20.35
CA VAL A 308 -22.61 -4.35 19.68
C VAL A 308 -22.14 -5.81 19.73
N GLY A 309 -20.97 -6.08 20.29
CA GLY A 309 -20.43 -7.44 20.48
C GLY A 309 -20.25 -8.26 19.19
N ILE A 310 -20.61 -7.67 18.05
CA ILE A 310 -20.36 -8.15 16.69
C ILE A 310 -19.79 -6.96 15.94
N PRO A 311 -18.58 -7.04 15.40
CA PRO A 311 -18.01 -5.97 14.59
C PRO A 311 -18.97 -5.70 13.43
N LEU A 312 -19.66 -4.57 13.45
CA LEU A 312 -20.43 -4.11 12.30
C LEU A 312 -19.46 -3.54 11.27
N GLN A 313 -19.18 -4.34 10.25
CA GLN A 313 -18.41 -3.92 9.09
C GLN A 313 -19.26 -2.91 8.29
N PRO A 314 -18.90 -1.62 8.18
CA PRO A 314 -19.66 -0.67 7.38
C PRO A 314 -19.54 -1.02 5.90
N ASN A 315 -20.69 -1.17 5.23
CA ASN A 315 -20.71 -1.60 3.83
C ASN A 315 -20.01 -0.60 2.91
N ALA A 316 -20.17 0.71 3.16
CA ALA A 316 -19.56 1.74 2.33
C ALA A 316 -18.04 1.76 2.45
N GLU A 317 -17.49 1.63 3.67
CA GLU A 317 -16.04 1.60 3.90
C GLU A 317 -15.42 0.31 3.34
N THR A 318 -16.07 -0.84 3.55
CA THR A 318 -15.65 -2.12 2.96
C THR A 318 -15.66 -2.09 1.44
N ALA A 319 -16.70 -1.49 0.84
CA ALA A 319 -16.76 -1.33 -0.61
C ALA A 319 -15.61 -0.43 -1.13
N ALA A 320 -15.26 0.63 -0.41
CA ALA A 320 -14.16 1.51 -0.76
C ALA A 320 -12.80 0.81 -0.62
N VAL A 321 -12.61 0.00 0.44
CA VAL A 321 -11.42 -0.84 0.65
C VAL A 321 -11.24 -1.81 -0.53
N SER A 322 -12.27 -2.59 -0.85
CA SER A 322 -12.22 -3.52 -1.99
C SER A 322 -12.03 -2.79 -3.32
N TYR A 323 -12.63 -1.60 -3.49
CA TYR A 323 -12.40 -0.76 -4.66
C TYR A 323 -10.92 -0.39 -4.81
N ALA A 324 -10.29 0.14 -3.76
CA ALA A 324 -8.89 0.55 -3.79
C ALA A 324 -7.94 -0.64 -3.98
N TRP A 325 -8.20 -1.77 -3.33
CA TRP A 325 -7.43 -3.00 -3.52
C TRP A 325 -7.44 -3.45 -4.99
N ASN A 326 -8.63 -3.49 -5.61
CA ASN A 326 -8.79 -3.86 -7.02
C ASN A 326 -8.21 -2.82 -8.00
N HIS A 327 -7.86 -1.62 -7.52
CA HIS A 327 -7.11 -0.60 -8.25
C HIS A 327 -5.61 -0.64 -7.93
N GLY A 328 -5.13 -1.73 -7.34
CA GLY A 328 -3.71 -1.98 -7.11
C GLY A 328 -3.10 -1.23 -5.92
N VAL A 329 -3.91 -0.72 -4.98
CA VAL A 329 -3.41 0.03 -3.83
C VAL A 329 -3.13 -0.91 -2.65
N VAL A 330 -1.99 -0.75 -1.99
CA VAL A 330 -1.68 -1.39 -0.70
C VAL A 330 -2.40 -0.65 0.42
N LEU A 331 -3.13 -1.37 1.26
CA LEU A 331 -3.98 -0.81 2.32
C LEU A 331 -3.42 -1.20 3.69
N VAL A 332 -3.15 -0.22 4.54
CA VAL A 332 -2.59 -0.41 5.89
C VAL A 332 -3.47 0.30 6.91
N ALA A 333 -3.78 -0.36 8.03
CA ALA A 333 -4.57 0.27 9.09
C ALA A 333 -4.15 -0.18 10.50
N ALA A 334 -4.39 0.70 11.47
CA ALA A 334 -4.14 0.47 12.88
C ALA A 334 -5.14 -0.56 13.48
N ALA A 335 -4.63 -1.54 14.23
CA ALA A 335 -5.43 -2.63 14.79
C ALA A 335 -6.25 -2.25 16.04
N GLY A 336 -6.00 -1.09 16.64
CA GLY A 336 -6.70 -0.62 17.84
C GLY A 336 -5.87 -0.66 19.11
N ASN A 337 -6.33 0.07 20.14
CA ASN A 337 -5.59 0.27 21.39
C ASN A 337 -6.34 -0.18 22.65
N ASP A 338 -7.26 -1.13 22.52
CA ASP A 338 -8.11 -1.61 23.61
C ASP A 338 -7.58 -2.88 24.29
N ALA A 339 -6.36 -3.32 23.96
CA ALA A 339 -5.73 -4.54 24.47
C ALA A 339 -6.63 -5.79 24.31
N THR A 340 -7.34 -5.90 23.21
CA THR A 340 -8.36 -6.92 22.96
C THR A 340 -8.10 -7.68 21.64
N THR A 341 -8.77 -8.80 21.46
CA THR A 341 -8.82 -9.53 20.19
C THR A 341 -10.04 -9.16 19.33
N THR A 342 -10.83 -8.18 19.77
CA THR A 342 -11.98 -7.69 19.00
C THR A 342 -11.51 -7.03 17.72
N GLN A 343 -12.12 -7.43 16.60
CA GLN A 343 -11.86 -6.85 15.29
C GLN A 343 -12.40 -5.43 15.20
N ILE A 344 -11.60 -4.51 14.67
CA ILE A 344 -12.04 -3.15 14.34
C ILE A 344 -11.89 -2.89 12.84
N TYR A 345 -12.69 -1.99 12.30
CA TYR A 345 -12.65 -1.62 10.89
C TYR A 345 -12.14 -0.17 10.73
N PRO A 346 -11.35 0.10 9.67
CA PRO A 346 -11.15 -0.72 8.44
C PRO A 346 -10.12 -1.86 8.55
N ALA A 347 -9.34 -1.95 9.63
CA ALA A 347 -8.22 -2.90 9.76
C ALA A 347 -8.62 -4.37 9.55
N ALA A 348 -9.81 -4.79 9.99
CA ALA A 348 -10.25 -6.18 9.89
C ALA A 348 -10.82 -6.59 8.51
N ASN A 349 -10.75 -5.72 7.48
CA ASN A 349 -11.01 -6.14 6.11
C ASN A 349 -9.84 -6.99 5.59
N ASN A 350 -10.14 -8.05 4.84
CA ASN A 350 -9.13 -9.01 4.37
C ASN A 350 -8.05 -8.37 3.46
N GLU A 351 -8.42 -7.33 2.73
CA GLU A 351 -7.54 -6.59 1.83
C GLU A 351 -6.60 -5.62 2.56
N VAL A 352 -6.82 -5.42 3.87
CA VAL A 352 -6.05 -4.45 4.68
C VAL A 352 -4.99 -5.17 5.50
N ILE A 353 -3.78 -4.62 5.52
CA ILE A 353 -2.74 -5.03 6.45
C ILE A 353 -3.06 -4.40 7.81
N ALA A 354 -3.60 -5.18 8.72
CA ALA A 354 -3.89 -4.76 10.09
C ALA A 354 -2.62 -4.77 10.94
N VAL A 355 -2.29 -3.63 11.58
CA VAL A 355 -1.00 -3.46 12.27
C VAL A 355 -1.20 -3.26 13.77
N GLY A 356 -0.67 -4.21 14.57
CA GLY A 356 -0.54 -4.10 16.01
C GLY A 356 0.77 -3.40 16.42
N ALA A 357 0.88 -3.01 17.69
CA ALA A 357 2.01 -2.23 18.21
C ALA A 357 2.95 -3.06 19.08
N THR A 358 4.27 -2.93 18.85
CA THR A 358 5.32 -3.39 19.75
C THR A 358 5.95 -2.23 20.51
N ASN A 359 6.64 -2.54 21.62
CA ASN A 359 7.46 -1.61 22.36
C ASN A 359 8.97 -1.88 22.14
N ARG A 360 9.83 -0.98 22.62
CA ARG A 360 11.29 -1.06 22.48
C ARG A 360 11.95 -2.27 23.12
N TYR A 361 11.22 -3.12 23.84
CA TYR A 361 11.70 -4.38 24.42
C TYR A 361 11.20 -5.60 23.62
N ASP A 362 10.66 -5.35 22.46
CA ASP A 362 10.08 -6.39 21.59
C ASP A 362 8.86 -7.12 22.18
N ASN A 363 8.18 -6.50 23.14
CA ASN A 363 6.90 -7.00 23.63
C ASN A 363 5.75 -6.36 22.89
N LEU A 364 4.61 -7.04 22.92
CA LEU A 364 3.35 -6.39 22.54
C LEU A 364 3.14 -5.17 23.44
N ALA A 365 2.85 -4.01 22.85
CA ALA A 365 2.51 -2.82 23.65
C ALA A 365 1.26 -3.09 24.47
N SER A 366 1.22 -2.59 25.73
CA SER A 366 0.19 -2.96 26.70
C SER A 366 -1.24 -2.60 26.26
N PHE A 367 -1.37 -1.60 25.41
CA PHE A 367 -2.62 -1.14 24.82
C PHE A 367 -2.99 -1.85 23.51
N SER A 368 -2.02 -2.45 22.80
CA SER A 368 -2.24 -2.95 21.45
C SER A 368 -3.35 -3.99 21.39
N SER A 369 -4.33 -3.81 20.51
CA SER A 369 -5.18 -4.90 20.08
C SER A 369 -4.35 -5.91 19.29
N PHE A 370 -4.73 -7.20 19.34
CA PHE A 370 -3.96 -8.32 18.83
C PHE A 370 -4.85 -9.48 18.37
N GLY A 371 -4.26 -10.46 17.68
CA GLY A 371 -4.96 -11.67 17.29
C GLY A 371 -4.41 -12.25 15.98
N ASN A 372 -3.91 -13.48 16.07
CA ASN A 372 -3.30 -14.20 14.94
C ASN A 372 -4.28 -14.68 13.86
N THR A 373 -5.53 -14.26 13.92
CA THR A 373 -6.55 -14.57 12.91
C THR A 373 -6.95 -13.35 12.08
N TRP A 374 -6.53 -12.14 12.47
CA TRP A 374 -6.94 -10.92 11.77
C TRP A 374 -5.91 -9.77 11.82
N VAL A 375 -5.05 -9.70 12.84
CA VAL A 375 -3.92 -8.76 12.83
C VAL A 375 -2.85 -9.34 11.95
N SER A 376 -2.53 -8.67 10.84
CA SER A 376 -1.58 -9.17 9.85
C SER A 376 -0.17 -9.18 10.41
N MET A 377 0.29 -8.05 10.96
CA MET A 377 1.64 -7.91 11.49
C MET A 377 1.71 -6.92 12.65
N LEU A 378 2.89 -6.85 13.25
CA LEU A 378 3.24 -5.90 14.31
C LEU A 378 4.28 -4.91 13.79
N ALA A 379 4.30 -3.71 14.37
CA ALA A 379 5.37 -2.73 14.14
C ALA A 379 5.59 -1.86 15.39
N PRO A 380 6.71 -1.13 15.51
CA PRO A 380 6.94 -0.20 16.60
C PRO A 380 5.81 0.81 16.77
N GLY A 381 5.22 0.87 17.97
CA GLY A 381 4.06 1.74 18.22
C GLY A 381 4.00 2.37 19.60
N GLU A 382 4.91 2.03 20.54
CA GLU A 382 4.97 2.63 21.86
C GLU A 382 6.12 3.65 21.92
N LYS A 383 5.79 4.91 22.27
CA LYS A 383 6.79 6.00 22.39
C LYS A 383 7.61 6.16 21.10
N ILE A 384 6.91 6.50 20.04
CA ILE A 384 7.47 6.77 18.73
C ILE A 384 7.65 8.28 18.56
N LEU A 385 8.89 8.69 18.26
CA LEU A 385 9.24 10.08 17.98
C LEU A 385 8.90 10.42 16.53
N SER A 386 8.15 11.51 16.31
CA SER A 386 7.88 12.04 14.99
C SER A 386 7.51 13.52 15.03
N THR A 387 7.33 14.11 13.85
CA THR A 387 7.00 15.53 13.70
C THR A 387 5.53 15.82 13.98
N ILE A 388 5.26 17.03 14.47
CA ILE A 388 3.93 17.58 14.70
C ILE A 388 3.83 18.97 14.07
N PRO A 389 2.61 19.56 13.96
CA PRO A 389 2.45 20.89 13.38
C PRO A 389 3.28 21.97 14.06
N VAL A 390 3.90 22.80 13.25
CA VAL A 390 4.80 23.89 13.68
C VAL A 390 4.12 24.86 14.65
N ASP A 391 2.85 25.17 14.45
CA ASP A 391 2.08 26.07 15.32
C ASP A 391 2.03 25.60 16.78
N VAL A 392 2.12 24.30 17.01
CA VAL A 392 2.18 23.71 18.35
C VAL A 392 3.45 24.12 19.07
N CYS A 393 4.59 23.97 18.41
CA CYS A 393 5.89 24.37 18.97
C CYS A 393 5.99 25.87 19.17
N ILE A 394 5.48 26.67 18.23
CA ILE A 394 5.39 28.13 18.38
C ILE A 394 4.60 28.49 19.66
N PHE A 395 3.45 27.84 19.85
CA PHE A 395 2.61 28.09 21.04
C PHE A 395 3.34 27.75 22.35
N TYR A 396 4.03 26.60 22.42
CA TYR A 396 4.79 26.22 23.61
C TYR A 396 6.03 27.09 23.81
N ALA A 397 6.73 27.46 22.75
CA ALA A 397 7.87 28.37 22.81
C ALA A 397 7.48 29.75 23.39
N GLU A 398 6.28 30.26 23.04
CA GLU A 398 5.74 31.49 23.61
C GLU A 398 5.40 31.35 25.09
N LEU A 399 4.94 30.17 25.54
CA LEU A 399 4.61 29.92 26.94
C LEU A 399 5.87 29.83 27.81
N ASP A 400 6.92 29.16 27.33
CA ASP A 400 8.14 28.88 28.07
C ASP A 400 9.24 29.92 27.84
N TYR A 401 8.97 30.95 27.02
CA TYR A 401 9.93 31.99 26.64
C TYR A 401 11.23 31.41 26.02
N THR A 402 11.14 30.24 25.37
CA THR A 402 12.23 29.63 24.62
C THR A 402 12.14 30.00 23.16
N PRO A 403 13.21 30.46 22.49
CA PRO A 403 13.15 30.74 21.07
C PRO A 403 13.04 29.43 20.26
N PHE A 404 12.09 29.38 19.33
CA PHE A 404 11.91 28.29 18.35
C PHE A 404 11.90 28.87 16.95
N ASN A 405 12.71 28.30 16.06
CA ASN A 405 12.79 28.74 14.67
C ASN A 405 12.28 27.64 13.73
N PRO A 406 11.06 27.75 13.21
CA PRO A 406 10.44 26.73 12.36
C PRO A 406 11.16 26.51 11.01
N GLU A 407 12.08 27.38 10.61
CA GLU A 407 12.85 27.24 9.38
C GLU A 407 14.11 26.37 9.54
N THR A 408 14.53 26.10 10.78
CA THR A 408 15.78 25.38 11.08
C THR A 408 15.61 24.32 12.18
N GLU A 409 14.45 24.22 12.81
CA GLU A 409 14.20 23.32 13.94
C GLU A 409 12.97 22.46 13.66
N GLY A 410 13.08 21.15 13.87
CA GLY A 410 11.95 20.22 13.84
C GLY A 410 11.01 20.43 15.05
N CYS A 411 9.72 20.35 14.81
CA CYS A 411 8.71 20.32 15.87
C CYS A 411 8.32 18.86 16.12
N LEU A 412 8.74 18.27 17.22
CA LEU A 412 8.72 16.83 17.45
C LEU A 412 7.95 16.49 18.73
N THR A 413 7.36 15.30 18.79
CA THR A 413 6.79 14.71 20.01
C THR A 413 6.83 13.19 19.98
N TRP A 414 6.71 12.59 21.15
CA TRP A 414 6.53 11.15 21.33
C TRP A 414 5.04 10.82 21.39
N ASN A 415 4.59 9.86 20.59
CA ASN A 415 3.25 9.32 20.68
C ASN A 415 3.28 7.79 20.76
N SER A 416 2.21 7.22 21.33
CA SER A 416 2.02 5.77 21.41
C SER A 416 0.69 5.41 20.75
N GLY A 417 0.60 4.23 20.15
CA GLY A 417 -0.60 3.72 19.51
C GLY A 417 -0.30 2.79 18.35
N THR A 418 -1.25 1.94 18.00
CA THR A 418 -1.21 1.22 16.72
C THR A 418 -1.30 2.19 15.54
N SER A 419 -1.76 3.43 15.79
CA SER A 419 -1.68 4.56 14.85
C SER A 419 -0.25 4.97 14.50
N MET A 420 0.74 4.70 15.37
CA MET A 420 2.16 4.94 15.10
C MET A 420 2.81 3.70 14.48
N ALA A 421 2.26 2.51 14.71
CA ALA A 421 2.73 1.27 14.11
C ALA A 421 2.35 1.18 12.61
N SER A 422 1.13 1.53 12.24
CA SER A 422 0.66 1.41 10.85
C SER A 422 1.48 2.23 9.84
N PRO A 423 1.90 3.49 10.10
CA PRO A 423 2.72 4.24 9.15
C PRO A 423 4.13 3.69 8.95
N HIS A 424 4.69 2.91 9.90
CA HIS A 424 5.94 2.17 9.64
C HIS A 424 5.73 1.14 8.52
N VAL A 425 4.63 0.40 8.56
CA VAL A 425 4.29 -0.57 7.50
C VAL A 425 3.96 0.13 6.19
N ALA A 426 3.26 1.27 6.23
CA ALA A 426 2.95 2.04 5.02
C ALA A 426 4.21 2.59 4.34
N GLY A 427 5.19 3.07 5.10
CA GLY A 427 6.50 3.50 4.59
C GLY A 427 7.29 2.33 4.01
N ALA A 428 7.29 1.18 4.67
CA ALA A 428 7.93 -0.05 4.19
C ALA A 428 7.28 -0.54 2.88
N ALA A 429 5.95 -0.55 2.80
CA ALA A 429 5.22 -0.88 1.57
C ALA A 429 5.62 0.00 0.39
N ALA A 430 5.81 1.30 0.64
CA ALA A 430 6.26 2.24 -0.40
C ALA A 430 7.69 1.95 -0.87
N LEU A 431 8.59 1.51 0.03
CA LEU A 431 9.95 1.11 -0.34
C LEU A 431 9.98 -0.20 -1.13
N VAL A 432 9.22 -1.21 -0.71
CA VAL A 432 9.09 -2.49 -1.43
C VAL A 432 8.50 -2.23 -2.82
N TRP A 433 7.46 -1.39 -2.92
CA TRP A 433 6.93 -0.99 -4.22
C TRP A 433 7.98 -0.34 -5.12
N ALA A 434 8.70 0.64 -4.58
CA ALA A 434 9.72 1.36 -5.34
C ALA A 434 10.89 0.47 -5.80
N HIS A 435 11.18 -0.58 -5.03
CA HIS A 435 12.22 -1.56 -5.32
C HIS A 435 11.80 -2.52 -6.43
N LEU A 436 10.62 -3.14 -6.29
CA LEU A 436 10.14 -4.17 -7.22
C LEU A 436 9.54 -3.59 -8.51
N PHE A 437 8.81 -2.48 -8.40
CA PHE A 437 7.99 -1.91 -9.49
C PHE A 437 8.31 -0.43 -9.75
N PRO A 438 9.56 -0.07 -10.05
CA PRO A 438 9.97 1.31 -10.23
C PRO A 438 9.22 1.98 -11.39
N GLY A 439 8.49 3.07 -11.07
CA GLY A 439 7.76 3.86 -12.07
C GLY A 439 6.43 3.27 -12.55
N GLN A 440 6.01 2.12 -12.03
CA GLN A 440 4.71 1.52 -12.38
C GLN A 440 3.56 2.22 -11.65
N SER A 441 2.42 2.34 -12.34
CA SER A 441 1.18 2.89 -11.77
C SER A 441 0.36 1.78 -11.11
N PRO A 442 -0.19 1.98 -9.89
CA PRO A 442 -0.94 0.93 -9.20
C PRO A 442 -2.10 0.37 -10.02
N GLN A 443 -2.84 1.20 -10.76
CA GLN A 443 -4.02 0.77 -11.50
C GLN A 443 -3.74 -0.22 -12.66
N THR A 444 -2.51 -0.28 -13.13
CA THR A 444 -2.11 -1.09 -14.29
C THR A 444 -0.96 -2.04 -13.99
N CYS A 445 -0.41 -1.97 -12.77
CA CYS A 445 0.74 -2.79 -12.40
C CYS A 445 0.33 -4.24 -12.16
N VAL A 446 0.94 -5.12 -12.95
CA VAL A 446 0.86 -6.57 -12.82
C VAL A 446 2.28 -7.10 -12.94
N SER A 447 2.68 -8.07 -12.13
CA SER A 447 3.98 -8.72 -12.19
C SER A 447 4.15 -9.56 -13.47
N GLN A 448 5.32 -10.07 -13.70
CA GLN A 448 5.58 -10.98 -14.83
C GLN A 448 4.70 -12.23 -14.79
N SER A 449 4.42 -12.73 -13.59
CA SER A 449 3.53 -13.88 -13.35
C SER A 449 2.03 -13.55 -13.33
N GLY A 450 1.65 -12.32 -13.72
CA GLY A 450 0.25 -11.92 -13.80
C GLY A 450 -0.41 -11.57 -12.47
N VAL A 451 0.35 -11.47 -11.37
CA VAL A 451 -0.15 -11.11 -10.04
C VAL A 451 -0.20 -9.58 -9.88
N PRO A 452 -1.27 -8.98 -9.33
CA PRO A 452 -1.33 -7.55 -9.05
C PRO A 452 -0.19 -7.10 -8.11
N CYS A 453 0.51 -6.02 -8.45
CA CYS A 453 1.70 -5.57 -7.71
C CYS A 453 1.45 -5.28 -6.22
N ASN A 454 0.26 -4.79 -5.84
CA ASN A 454 -0.10 -4.59 -4.44
C ASN A 454 -0.16 -5.91 -3.65
N ALA A 455 -0.55 -7.01 -4.28
CA ALA A 455 -0.54 -8.32 -3.65
C ALA A 455 0.91 -8.81 -3.44
N VAL A 456 1.79 -8.64 -4.43
CA VAL A 456 3.22 -8.98 -4.31
C VAL A 456 3.88 -8.15 -3.20
N VAL A 457 3.67 -6.82 -3.18
CA VAL A 457 4.19 -5.94 -2.11
C VAL A 457 3.72 -6.39 -0.73
N ARG A 458 2.43 -6.73 -0.60
CA ARG A 458 1.89 -7.28 0.65
C ARG A 458 2.57 -8.58 1.05
N SER A 459 2.73 -9.52 0.13
CA SER A 459 3.41 -10.79 0.36
C SER A 459 4.85 -10.59 0.86
N HIS A 460 5.63 -9.72 0.22
CA HIS A 460 7.00 -9.41 0.65
C HIS A 460 7.05 -8.87 2.09
N LEU A 461 6.11 -8.00 2.48
CA LEU A 461 6.03 -7.54 3.87
C LEU A 461 5.68 -8.66 4.84
N GLU A 462 4.75 -9.54 4.47
CA GLU A 462 4.25 -10.64 5.30
C GLU A 462 5.29 -11.76 5.45
N TYR A 463 5.94 -12.19 4.37
CA TYR A 463 7.00 -13.20 4.39
C TYR A 463 8.31 -12.69 5.00
N GLY A 464 8.62 -11.40 4.81
CA GLY A 464 9.79 -10.76 5.41
C GLY A 464 9.65 -10.48 6.91
N ALA A 465 8.46 -10.61 7.50
CA ALA A 465 8.22 -10.30 8.90
C ALA A 465 8.92 -11.28 9.85
N ASN A 466 9.45 -10.77 10.96
CA ASN A 466 10.07 -11.56 12.01
C ASN A 466 9.01 -12.29 12.83
N ALA A 467 8.97 -13.62 12.76
CA ALA A 467 8.06 -14.46 13.55
C ALA A 467 8.37 -14.44 15.05
N ASN A 468 9.63 -14.15 15.40
CA ASN A 468 10.10 -14.10 16.78
C ASN A 468 10.88 -12.79 17.05
N GLY A 469 10.71 -12.24 18.23
CA GLY A 469 11.44 -11.07 18.68
C GLY A 469 12.88 -11.35 19.14
N ALA A 470 13.65 -10.30 19.37
CA ALA A 470 15.04 -10.32 19.77
C ALA A 470 15.31 -11.10 21.08
N SER A 471 14.31 -11.20 21.97
CA SER A 471 14.37 -12.01 23.19
C SER A 471 13.49 -13.28 23.13
N ASN A 472 13.29 -13.82 21.92
CA ASN A 472 12.46 -15.00 21.63
C ASN A 472 10.96 -14.83 21.97
N GLN A 473 10.43 -13.63 21.90
CA GLN A 473 8.99 -13.43 21.93
C GLN A 473 8.35 -14.10 20.69
N ASN A 474 7.25 -14.80 20.89
CA ASN A 474 6.51 -15.41 19.80
C ASN A 474 5.46 -14.43 19.25
N PHE A 475 5.80 -13.70 18.22
CA PHE A 475 4.91 -12.72 17.58
C PHE A 475 3.69 -13.36 16.90
N LEU A 476 3.81 -14.64 16.48
CA LEU A 476 2.69 -15.37 15.89
C LEU A 476 1.58 -15.71 16.90
N ALA A 477 1.79 -15.46 18.19
CA ALA A 477 0.73 -15.47 19.17
C ALA A 477 -0.17 -14.22 19.12
N TRP A 478 0.31 -13.13 18.52
CA TRP A 478 -0.33 -11.82 18.51
C TRP A 478 -0.73 -11.34 17.12
N SER A 479 -0.10 -11.86 16.07
CA SER A 479 -0.35 -11.54 14.66
C SER A 479 -0.20 -12.76 13.77
N GLN A 480 -0.56 -12.64 12.48
CA GLN A 480 -0.45 -13.72 11.50
C GLN A 480 0.99 -13.96 11.05
N HIS A 481 1.78 -12.90 10.82
CA HIS A 481 3.09 -13.00 10.19
C HIS A 481 4.25 -12.57 11.11
N GLY A 482 4.01 -11.75 12.13
CA GLY A 482 5.05 -11.31 13.06
C GLY A 482 5.30 -9.82 13.05
N ARG A 483 6.53 -9.38 13.40
CA ARG A 483 6.93 -7.97 13.39
C ARG A 483 7.56 -7.59 12.05
N LEU A 484 7.19 -6.44 11.51
CA LEU A 484 7.81 -5.84 10.32
C LEU A 484 9.34 -5.90 10.41
N ASN A 485 9.96 -6.36 9.34
CA ASN A 485 11.41 -6.27 9.10
C ASN A 485 11.62 -5.77 7.66
N LEU A 486 12.07 -4.53 7.54
CA LEU A 486 12.22 -3.86 6.25
C LEU A 486 13.32 -4.49 5.40
N TYR A 487 14.45 -4.84 6.04
CA TYR A 487 15.55 -5.50 5.33
C TYR A 487 15.10 -6.84 4.72
N SER A 488 14.49 -7.68 5.54
CA SER A 488 14.02 -8.99 5.08
C SER A 488 12.98 -8.87 3.96
N ALA A 489 12.04 -7.91 4.08
CA ALA A 489 11.03 -7.68 3.04
C ALA A 489 11.62 -7.24 1.69
N LEU A 490 12.72 -6.46 1.72
CA LEU A 490 13.43 -6.00 0.52
C LEU A 490 14.42 -7.03 -0.03
N ALA A 491 14.90 -7.95 0.81
CA ALA A 491 15.92 -8.94 0.47
C ALA A 491 15.31 -10.31 0.05
N ILE A 492 13.99 -10.44 0.01
CA ILE A 492 13.34 -11.64 -0.52
C ILE A 492 13.79 -11.87 -1.96
N VAL A 493 14.17 -13.11 -2.26
CA VAL A 493 14.34 -13.58 -3.63
C VAL A 493 13.01 -14.19 -4.06
N ASP A 494 12.46 -13.69 -5.13
CA ASP A 494 11.16 -14.04 -5.73
C ASP A 494 11.37 -13.88 -7.23
N THR A 495 11.75 -14.97 -7.91
CA THR A 495 12.32 -14.95 -9.25
C THR A 495 11.28 -14.54 -10.29
N ASP A 496 10.06 -15.04 -10.19
CA ASP A 496 8.96 -14.75 -11.10
C ASP A 496 8.08 -13.58 -10.66
N VAL A 497 8.34 -13.06 -9.45
CA VAL A 497 7.61 -11.93 -8.84
C VAL A 497 6.11 -12.22 -8.71
N ASP A 498 5.76 -13.44 -8.26
CA ASP A 498 4.37 -13.83 -7.99
C ASP A 498 3.95 -13.54 -6.54
N GLY A 499 4.92 -13.24 -5.67
CA GLY A 499 4.78 -12.95 -4.25
C GLY A 499 4.99 -14.16 -3.36
N ILE A 500 5.43 -15.28 -3.89
CA ILE A 500 5.87 -16.45 -3.14
C ILE A 500 7.40 -16.48 -3.17
N PRO A 501 8.11 -16.40 -2.03
CA PRO A 501 9.57 -16.46 -2.06
C PRO A 501 10.08 -17.79 -2.61
N ASP A 502 11.16 -17.76 -3.39
CA ASP A 502 11.83 -18.96 -3.95
C ASP A 502 12.10 -20.05 -2.91
N SER A 503 12.27 -19.68 -1.64
CA SER A 503 12.51 -20.63 -0.55
C SER A 503 11.31 -21.52 -0.19
N THR A 504 10.11 -21.12 -0.60
CA THR A 504 8.83 -21.81 -0.33
C THR A 504 8.04 -22.08 -1.60
N ASP A 505 8.50 -21.54 -2.73
CA ASP A 505 7.92 -21.79 -4.02
C ASP A 505 8.31 -23.18 -4.54
N THR A 506 7.44 -23.77 -5.31
CA THR A 506 7.60 -25.09 -5.93
C THR A 506 7.72 -25.02 -7.45
N ASP A 507 7.60 -23.82 -8.02
CA ASP A 507 7.67 -23.49 -9.44
C ASP A 507 8.16 -22.04 -9.53
N LYS A 508 9.51 -21.85 -9.37
CA LYS A 508 10.12 -20.54 -9.06
C LYS A 508 10.16 -19.55 -10.23
N ASP A 509 10.06 -20.03 -11.44
CA ASP A 509 10.02 -19.21 -12.65
C ASP A 509 8.63 -19.18 -13.31
N ASN A 510 7.69 -19.97 -12.71
CA ASN A 510 6.28 -20.02 -13.06
C ASN A 510 6.04 -20.36 -14.55
N ASP A 511 6.89 -21.27 -15.09
CA ASP A 511 6.73 -21.77 -16.45
C ASP A 511 5.67 -22.87 -16.55
N GLY A 512 5.30 -23.49 -15.41
CA GLY A 512 4.31 -24.57 -15.28
C GLY A 512 4.93 -25.93 -14.95
N LEU A 513 6.27 -26.09 -14.98
CA LEU A 513 6.97 -27.22 -14.39
C LEU A 513 7.26 -26.94 -12.92
N SER A 514 7.34 -27.99 -12.13
CA SER A 514 7.80 -27.82 -10.74
C SER A 514 9.31 -27.95 -10.65
N ASP A 515 9.98 -27.22 -9.73
CA ASP A 515 11.42 -27.36 -9.43
C ASP A 515 11.89 -28.82 -9.31
N THR A 516 11.03 -29.70 -8.78
CA THR A 516 11.35 -31.13 -8.63
C THR A 516 11.42 -31.86 -9.97
N LEU A 517 10.54 -31.51 -10.89
CA LEU A 517 10.51 -32.06 -12.25
C LEU A 517 11.65 -31.51 -13.07
N GLU A 518 11.92 -30.22 -13.01
CA GLU A 518 13.02 -29.55 -13.66
C GLU A 518 14.37 -30.12 -13.20
N ALA A 519 14.57 -30.27 -11.89
CA ALA A 519 15.76 -30.94 -11.35
C ALA A 519 15.93 -32.39 -11.87
N PHE A 520 14.83 -33.08 -12.22
CA PHE A 520 14.86 -34.40 -12.84
C PHE A 520 15.20 -34.34 -14.32
N LEU A 521 14.68 -33.34 -15.05
CA LEU A 521 14.93 -33.09 -16.44
C LEU A 521 16.33 -32.51 -16.70
N GLY A 522 16.83 -31.74 -15.74
CA GLY A 522 18.12 -31.07 -15.78
C GLY A 522 18.03 -29.61 -16.21
N THR A 523 16.82 -29.06 -16.32
CA THR A 523 16.54 -27.64 -16.56
C THR A 523 16.86 -26.78 -15.35
N ASP A 524 16.86 -25.45 -15.49
CA ASP A 524 17.17 -24.52 -14.41
C ASP A 524 15.86 -23.93 -13.82
N PRO A 525 15.45 -24.31 -12.59
CA PRO A 525 14.20 -23.87 -11.99
C PRO A 525 14.12 -22.35 -11.67
N LEU A 526 15.01 -21.55 -12.22
CA LEU A 526 14.99 -20.09 -12.15
C LEU A 526 14.90 -19.46 -13.56
N LEU A 527 14.77 -20.27 -14.61
CA LEU A 527 14.76 -19.84 -16.00
C LEU A 527 13.67 -20.58 -16.77
N ALA A 528 12.54 -19.97 -16.97
CA ALA A 528 11.39 -20.52 -17.69
C ALA A 528 11.68 -21.03 -19.11
N ASP A 529 12.86 -20.75 -19.67
CA ASP A 529 13.38 -21.14 -20.97
C ASP A 529 14.88 -21.37 -20.77
N THR A 530 15.24 -22.62 -20.44
CA THR A 530 16.59 -22.98 -20.01
C THR A 530 17.63 -22.83 -21.15
N ASP A 531 17.29 -23.18 -22.39
CA ASP A 531 18.22 -23.14 -23.53
C ASP A 531 18.08 -21.87 -24.39
N SER A 532 17.09 -21.03 -24.07
CA SER A 532 16.89 -19.70 -24.64
C SER A 532 16.51 -19.71 -26.13
N ASP A 533 15.68 -20.63 -26.54
CA ASP A 533 15.22 -20.76 -27.93
C ASP A 533 13.85 -20.04 -28.17
N GLY A 534 13.19 -19.59 -27.07
CA GLY A 534 11.93 -18.84 -27.11
C GLY A 534 10.69 -19.66 -26.76
N LEU A 535 10.84 -20.95 -26.44
CA LEU A 535 9.84 -21.80 -25.82
C LEU A 535 10.12 -21.90 -24.31
N THR A 536 9.11 -22.12 -23.50
CA THR A 536 9.35 -22.46 -22.09
C THR A 536 9.65 -23.96 -21.97
N ASP A 537 10.39 -24.33 -20.91
CA ASP A 537 10.71 -25.74 -20.63
C ASP A 537 9.40 -26.57 -20.53
N TYR A 538 8.32 -25.99 -20.04
CA TYR A 538 6.99 -26.60 -20.02
C TYR A 538 6.43 -26.81 -21.44
N GLU A 539 6.49 -25.82 -22.33
CA GLU A 539 5.98 -25.92 -23.71
C GLU A 539 6.70 -27.01 -24.49
N GLU A 540 7.99 -27.20 -24.24
CA GLU A 540 8.77 -28.21 -24.86
C GLU A 540 8.45 -29.63 -24.37
N VAL A 541 8.33 -29.79 -23.02
CA VAL A 541 7.96 -31.08 -22.40
C VAL A 541 6.51 -31.49 -22.68
N ASP A 542 5.59 -30.53 -22.86
CA ASP A 542 4.19 -30.77 -23.24
C ASP A 542 3.97 -30.88 -24.77
N TRP A 543 4.99 -30.77 -25.59
CA TRP A 543 4.86 -30.80 -27.05
C TRP A 543 4.12 -32.06 -27.53
N GLY A 544 4.41 -33.21 -26.97
CA GLY A 544 3.69 -34.48 -27.19
C GLY A 544 2.29 -34.55 -26.56
N GLY A 545 1.95 -33.61 -25.70
CA GLY A 545 0.60 -33.48 -25.06
C GLY A 545 0.41 -34.29 -23.79
N ASP A 546 1.47 -34.64 -23.05
CA ASP A 546 1.41 -35.38 -21.79
C ASP A 546 2.21 -34.74 -20.62
N SER A 547 2.34 -33.46 -20.62
CA SER A 547 2.93 -32.41 -19.74
C SER A 547 3.67 -32.82 -18.42
N LEU A 548 3.82 -34.10 -18.12
CA LEU A 548 4.49 -34.61 -16.93
C LEU A 548 5.57 -35.65 -17.24
N THR A 549 5.83 -35.96 -18.50
CA THR A 549 6.77 -37.03 -18.88
C THR A 549 7.47 -36.70 -20.19
N TYR A 550 8.68 -36.18 -20.10
CA TYR A 550 9.50 -36.00 -21.27
C TYR A 550 9.75 -37.34 -22.00
N THR A 551 9.45 -37.42 -23.29
CA THR A 551 9.60 -38.59 -24.15
C THR A 551 10.44 -38.23 -25.38
N GLU A 552 11.71 -38.67 -25.43
CA GLU A 552 12.62 -38.42 -26.52
C GLU A 552 12.02 -38.83 -27.89
N GLY A 553 11.90 -37.85 -28.79
CA GLY A 553 11.36 -38.00 -30.14
C GLY A 553 9.84 -37.86 -30.27
N GLU A 554 9.14 -37.57 -29.18
CA GLU A 554 7.72 -37.13 -29.10
C GLU A 554 7.63 -35.72 -28.57
N ASP A 555 8.53 -35.31 -27.64
CA ASP A 555 8.66 -33.98 -27.05
C ASP A 555 9.93 -33.28 -27.53
N LEU A 556 9.94 -31.94 -27.40
CA LEU A 556 11.14 -31.13 -27.62
C LEU A 556 12.09 -31.27 -26.43
N ASN A 557 13.35 -31.05 -26.65
CA ASN A 557 14.34 -31.22 -25.58
C ASN A 557 14.67 -29.87 -24.91
N PRO A 558 14.19 -29.59 -23.69
CA PRO A 558 14.33 -28.29 -23.03
C PRO A 558 15.78 -27.92 -22.66
N LEU A 559 16.77 -28.66 -23.15
CA LEU A 559 18.21 -28.39 -23.00
C LEU A 559 18.90 -28.18 -24.33
N LEU A 560 18.18 -28.21 -25.45
CA LEU A 560 18.75 -28.11 -26.80
C LEU A 560 17.86 -27.23 -27.67
N ALA A 561 18.21 -25.99 -27.83
CA ALA A 561 17.52 -25.00 -28.66
C ALA A 561 17.29 -25.42 -30.16
N ASP A 562 17.64 -26.61 -30.54
CA ASP A 562 17.53 -27.23 -31.88
C ASP A 562 17.50 -28.75 -31.64
N THR A 563 16.29 -29.29 -31.39
CA THR A 563 16.09 -30.67 -30.97
C THR A 563 16.47 -31.70 -32.02
N ASP A 564 16.17 -31.47 -33.30
CA ASP A 564 16.48 -32.40 -34.40
C ASP A 564 17.85 -32.17 -35.03
N GLY A 565 18.53 -31.05 -34.74
CA GLY A 565 19.92 -30.76 -35.09
C GLY A 565 20.10 -30.29 -36.53
N ASP A 566 19.09 -29.73 -37.16
CA ASP A 566 19.11 -29.27 -38.55
C ASP A 566 19.67 -27.86 -38.74
N GLY A 567 19.82 -27.10 -37.65
CA GLY A 567 20.41 -25.76 -37.61
C GLY A 567 19.39 -24.62 -37.48
N PHE A 568 18.12 -24.95 -37.28
CA PHE A 568 17.06 -24.04 -36.88
C PHE A 568 16.70 -24.36 -35.45
N GLY A 569 16.21 -23.38 -34.68
CA GLY A 569 15.78 -23.59 -33.27
C GLY A 569 14.31 -23.91 -33.21
N ASP A 570 13.91 -24.74 -32.22
CA ASP A 570 12.57 -25.27 -32.08
C ASP A 570 11.50 -24.16 -32.03
N GLY A 571 11.73 -23.14 -31.22
CA GLY A 571 10.82 -22.00 -31.10
C GLY A 571 10.68 -21.20 -32.40
N MET A 572 11.75 -21.14 -33.20
CA MET A 572 11.70 -20.49 -34.50
C MET A 572 10.95 -21.32 -35.54
N GLU A 573 11.10 -22.65 -35.55
CA GLU A 573 10.38 -23.54 -36.46
C GLU A 573 8.90 -23.53 -36.21
N ILE A 574 8.49 -23.62 -34.96
CA ILE A 574 7.09 -23.49 -34.54
C ILE A 574 6.50 -22.13 -34.98
N ALA A 575 7.25 -21.05 -34.74
CA ALA A 575 6.78 -19.71 -35.13
C ALA A 575 6.70 -19.56 -36.66
N ALA A 576 7.49 -20.33 -37.42
CA ALA A 576 7.47 -20.37 -38.88
C ALA A 576 6.44 -21.38 -39.47
N ASP A 577 5.71 -22.14 -38.63
CA ASP A 577 4.75 -23.18 -38.96
C ASP A 577 5.45 -24.47 -39.55
N HIS A 578 6.62 -24.82 -38.98
CA HIS A 578 7.41 -26.02 -39.28
C HIS A 578 7.45 -26.97 -38.08
N ASP A 579 7.78 -28.23 -38.29
CA ASP A 579 7.84 -29.28 -37.25
C ASP A 579 9.27 -29.43 -36.71
N PRO A 580 9.53 -29.00 -35.44
CA PRO A 580 10.87 -28.97 -34.86
C PRO A 580 11.44 -30.36 -34.50
N LEU A 581 10.74 -31.45 -34.84
CA LEU A 581 11.19 -32.83 -34.67
C LEU A 581 11.60 -33.46 -36.03
N VAL A 582 11.60 -32.70 -37.13
CA VAL A 582 11.77 -33.23 -38.49
C VAL A 582 12.89 -32.50 -39.24
N ASP A 583 14.10 -33.01 -39.20
CA ASP A 583 15.35 -32.46 -39.78
C ASP A 583 15.32 -32.06 -41.27
N THR A 584 14.22 -32.28 -41.95
CA THR A 584 13.99 -31.94 -43.37
C THR A 584 12.86 -30.94 -43.56
N ASP A 585 12.18 -30.53 -42.53
CA ASP A 585 11.11 -29.55 -42.54
C ASP A 585 11.62 -28.16 -42.08
N THR A 586 12.51 -27.58 -42.87
CA THR A 586 13.25 -26.37 -42.54
C THR A 586 12.67 -25.12 -43.17
N PRO A 587 12.51 -24.01 -42.42
CA PRO A 587 12.05 -22.74 -42.97
C PRO A 587 13.04 -22.13 -43.96
N VAL A 588 12.55 -21.62 -45.08
CA VAL A 588 13.36 -20.91 -46.06
C VAL A 588 13.27 -19.41 -45.85
N TRP A 589 14.25 -18.83 -45.19
CA TRP A 589 14.27 -17.39 -44.89
C TRP A 589 13.95 -16.52 -46.11
N GLY A 590 12.94 -15.68 -46.02
CA GLY A 590 12.47 -14.78 -47.06
C GLY A 590 11.41 -15.39 -47.98
N ASP A 591 11.08 -16.66 -47.81
CA ASP A 591 9.96 -17.35 -48.47
C ASP A 591 8.71 -17.14 -47.64
N ILE A 592 8.05 -15.99 -47.81
CA ILE A 592 6.91 -15.56 -46.98
C ILE A 592 5.70 -16.50 -47.19
N ASN A 593 5.51 -16.96 -48.42
CA ASN A 593 4.35 -17.77 -48.81
C ASN A 593 4.58 -19.29 -48.71
N ASP A 594 5.77 -19.69 -48.23
CA ASP A 594 6.13 -21.08 -48.00
C ASP A 594 5.94 -21.99 -49.21
N ASP A 595 6.40 -21.53 -50.39
CA ASP A 595 6.36 -22.30 -51.62
C ASP A 595 7.70 -23.01 -51.93
N GLY A 596 8.67 -22.91 -51.02
CA GLY A 596 10.01 -23.51 -51.10
C GLY A 596 11.03 -22.68 -51.91
N ALA A 597 10.70 -21.40 -52.22
CA ALA A 597 11.60 -20.56 -53.00
C ALA A 597 11.39 -19.07 -52.84
N VAL A 598 12.39 -18.34 -52.38
CA VAL A 598 12.35 -16.87 -52.34
C VAL A 598 12.33 -16.27 -53.72
N ASN A 599 11.24 -15.67 -54.12
CA ASN A 599 10.98 -15.19 -55.47
C ASN A 599 10.18 -13.86 -55.52
N ALA A 600 9.60 -13.51 -56.68
CA ALA A 600 8.87 -12.28 -56.86
C ALA A 600 7.53 -12.25 -56.10
N ALA A 601 6.97 -13.40 -55.71
CA ALA A 601 5.75 -13.47 -54.93
C ALA A 601 6.01 -12.96 -53.49
N ASP A 602 7.11 -13.38 -52.90
CA ASP A 602 7.51 -12.99 -51.54
C ASP A 602 7.85 -11.51 -51.48
N VAL A 603 8.60 -11.01 -52.46
CA VAL A 603 8.86 -9.57 -52.60
C VAL A 603 7.55 -8.76 -52.72
N LEU A 604 6.54 -9.31 -53.39
CA LEU A 604 5.23 -8.66 -53.49
C LEU A 604 4.49 -8.67 -52.16
N LEU A 605 4.50 -9.75 -51.41
CA LEU A 605 3.92 -9.88 -50.09
C LEU A 605 4.56 -8.90 -49.10
N ALA A 606 5.89 -8.96 -48.95
CA ALA A 606 6.64 -8.04 -48.11
C ALA A 606 6.41 -6.56 -48.49
N THR A 607 6.38 -6.24 -49.80
CA THR A 607 6.09 -4.86 -50.24
C THR A 607 4.71 -4.40 -49.83
N ARG A 608 3.69 -5.25 -49.89
CA ARG A 608 2.32 -4.90 -49.56
C ARG A 608 2.15 -4.75 -48.05
N ASP A 609 2.82 -5.58 -47.27
CA ASP A 609 2.83 -5.51 -45.82
C ASP A 609 3.51 -4.21 -45.33
N VAL A 610 4.74 -3.96 -45.74
CA VAL A 610 5.50 -2.73 -45.40
C VAL A 610 4.72 -1.45 -45.80
N LEU A 611 3.90 -1.52 -46.84
CA LEU A 611 3.02 -0.41 -47.27
C LEU A 611 1.66 -0.36 -46.49
N GLY A 612 1.41 -1.29 -45.57
CA GLY A 612 0.15 -1.39 -44.81
C GLY A 612 -1.05 -1.73 -45.70
N LEU A 613 -0.85 -2.49 -46.79
CA LEU A 613 -1.91 -2.90 -47.71
C LEU A 613 -2.49 -4.27 -47.41
N ILE A 614 -1.73 -5.10 -46.68
CA ILE A 614 -2.15 -6.37 -46.10
C ILE A 614 -1.50 -6.49 -44.72
N ASP A 615 -2.01 -7.37 -43.89
CA ASP A 615 -1.38 -7.86 -42.68
C ASP A 615 -0.99 -9.32 -42.95
N LEU A 616 0.29 -9.68 -42.74
CA LEU A 616 0.77 -11.06 -42.81
C LEU A 616 0.33 -11.84 -41.58
N THR A 617 0.27 -13.15 -41.67
CA THR A 617 0.16 -14.02 -40.49
C THR A 617 1.45 -13.99 -39.69
N ASP A 618 1.42 -14.46 -38.42
CA ASP A 618 2.61 -14.51 -37.59
C ASP A 618 3.72 -15.33 -38.24
N ALA A 619 3.42 -16.51 -38.74
CA ALA A 619 4.40 -17.38 -39.46
C ALA A 619 4.95 -16.73 -40.73
N GLU A 620 4.13 -16.07 -41.53
CA GLU A 620 4.58 -15.33 -42.72
C GLU A 620 5.50 -14.16 -42.31
N SER A 621 5.21 -13.52 -41.22
CA SER A 621 6.01 -12.40 -40.64
C SER A 621 7.37 -12.95 -40.16
N VAL A 622 7.40 -14.05 -39.43
CA VAL A 622 8.65 -14.71 -38.97
C VAL A 622 9.55 -15.09 -40.16
N ARG A 623 9.02 -15.76 -41.16
CA ARG A 623 9.79 -16.12 -42.37
C ARG A 623 10.30 -14.90 -43.14
N GLY A 624 9.61 -13.78 -43.08
CA GLY A 624 9.96 -12.52 -43.75
C GLY A 624 10.88 -11.59 -42.96
N ASN A 625 10.95 -11.70 -41.64
CA ASN A 625 11.69 -10.80 -40.74
C ASN A 625 13.19 -11.21 -40.69
N LEU A 626 13.99 -10.60 -41.52
CA LEU A 626 15.39 -10.99 -41.78
C LEU A 626 16.44 -10.06 -41.16
N ALA A 627 16.04 -8.85 -40.77
CA ALA A 627 16.97 -7.81 -40.35
C ALA A 627 16.83 -7.52 -38.82
N PRO A 628 17.95 -7.24 -38.13
CA PRO A 628 19.35 -7.26 -38.63
C PRO A 628 19.93 -8.67 -38.69
N LEU A 629 20.82 -8.94 -39.65
CA LEU A 629 21.53 -10.20 -39.71
C LEU A 629 22.63 -10.29 -38.65
N ALA A 630 22.68 -11.40 -37.89
CA ALA A 630 23.81 -11.72 -37.03
C ALA A 630 24.75 -12.71 -37.74
N ASN A 631 26.04 -12.36 -37.86
CA ASN A 631 27.01 -13.17 -38.57
C ASN A 631 26.61 -13.53 -40.00
N GLY A 632 25.66 -12.82 -40.61
CA GLY A 632 25.17 -13.05 -41.95
C GLY A 632 23.95 -13.94 -42.08
N ALA A 633 23.32 -14.30 -40.96
CA ALA A 633 22.06 -15.05 -40.88
C ALA A 633 20.97 -14.28 -40.09
N PRO A 634 19.69 -14.46 -40.40
CA PRO A 634 18.59 -14.00 -39.56
C PRO A 634 18.68 -14.57 -38.14
N GLN A 635 18.08 -13.85 -37.17
CA GLN A 635 18.07 -14.25 -35.77
C GLN A 635 16.63 -14.49 -35.31
N TYR A 636 16.45 -15.46 -34.42
CA TYR A 636 15.22 -15.69 -33.69
C TYR A 636 15.53 -15.78 -32.19
N PRO A 637 14.70 -15.18 -31.31
CA PRO A 637 13.63 -14.22 -31.65
C PRO A 637 14.16 -12.96 -32.35
N PRO A 638 13.35 -12.32 -33.22
CA PRO A 638 13.82 -11.17 -34.00
C PRO A 638 14.29 -10.02 -33.11
N VAL A 639 15.47 -9.48 -33.44
CA VAL A 639 16.00 -8.31 -32.70
C VAL A 639 15.58 -7.03 -33.44
N GLY A 640 14.57 -6.34 -32.96
CA GLY A 640 14.11 -5.09 -33.58
C GLY A 640 12.59 -4.97 -33.63
N SER A 641 12.04 -4.56 -34.76
CA SER A 641 10.59 -4.54 -34.98
C SER A 641 10.05 -5.96 -35.20
N PRO A 642 8.95 -6.36 -34.55
CA PRO A 642 8.29 -7.64 -34.87
C PRO A 642 7.63 -7.64 -36.26
N ASP A 643 7.39 -6.44 -36.83
CA ASP A 643 6.78 -6.27 -38.16
C ASP A 643 7.85 -6.13 -39.23
N LEU A 644 7.56 -6.61 -40.45
CA LEU A 644 8.46 -6.42 -41.60
C LEU A 644 8.68 -4.92 -41.86
N ASP A 645 9.94 -4.58 -42.11
CA ASP A 645 10.30 -3.20 -42.40
C ASP A 645 11.10 -3.09 -43.76
N LEU A 646 11.58 -1.88 -44.07
CA LEU A 646 12.35 -1.67 -45.30
C LEU A 646 13.66 -2.45 -45.38
N PRO A 647 14.42 -2.64 -44.30
CA PRO A 647 15.56 -3.56 -44.24
C PRO A 647 15.22 -4.99 -44.66
N ASP A 648 14.15 -5.58 -44.14
CA ASP A 648 13.70 -6.92 -44.46
C ASP A 648 13.34 -7.06 -45.95
N LEU A 649 12.48 -6.14 -46.41
CA LEU A 649 12.13 -6.10 -47.83
C LEU A 649 13.34 -6.02 -48.76
N LEU A 650 14.36 -5.26 -48.35
CA LEU A 650 15.59 -5.17 -49.14
C LEU A 650 16.37 -6.50 -49.19
N LEU A 651 16.44 -7.22 -48.05
CA LEU A 651 17.09 -8.52 -47.95
C LEU A 651 16.35 -9.57 -48.79
N ILE A 652 15.01 -9.63 -48.69
CA ILE A 652 14.17 -10.52 -49.52
C ILE A 652 14.37 -10.24 -51.02
N GLN A 653 14.38 -8.96 -51.44
CA GLN A 653 14.62 -8.58 -52.83
C GLN A 653 16.01 -9.03 -53.32
N ARG A 654 17.03 -8.87 -52.47
CA ARG A 654 18.40 -9.29 -52.83
C ARG A 654 18.50 -10.80 -52.93
N LYS A 655 17.88 -11.57 -52.04
CA LYS A 655 17.82 -13.03 -52.09
C LYS A 655 17.05 -13.53 -53.29
N ALA A 656 15.90 -12.97 -53.62
CA ALA A 656 15.13 -13.28 -54.83
C ALA A 656 15.89 -13.02 -56.14
N LEU A 657 16.86 -12.12 -56.13
CA LEU A 657 17.76 -11.83 -57.26
C LEU A 657 19.03 -12.68 -57.23
N GLY A 658 19.20 -13.55 -56.26
CA GLY A 658 20.39 -14.39 -56.09
C GLY A 658 21.65 -13.57 -55.72
N LEU A 659 21.50 -12.43 -55.06
CA LEU A 659 22.59 -11.55 -54.65
C LEU A 659 23.07 -11.83 -53.23
N ASP A 660 22.24 -12.47 -52.41
CA ASP A 660 22.53 -12.88 -51.03
C ASP A 660 22.27 -14.39 -50.89
N ALA A 661 23.08 -15.04 -50.05
CA ALA A 661 22.90 -16.40 -49.59
C ALA A 661 23.01 -16.38 -48.05
N PHE A 662 21.92 -16.38 -47.37
CA PHE A 662 21.77 -16.57 -45.91
C PHE A 662 20.74 -17.60 -45.65
#